data_8296c25a7a5e81de7287af0f0076a00a
#
_entry.id   8296c25a7a5e81de7287af0f0076a00a
#
_cell.length_a   1.000
_cell.length_b   1.000
_cell.length_c   1.000
_cell.angle_alpha   90.00
_cell.angle_beta   90.00
_cell.angle_gamma   90.00
#
_symmetry.space_group_name_H-M   'P 1'
#
loop_
_entity.id
_entity.type
_entity.pdbx_description
1 polymer ?
#
loop_
_entity_poly.entity_id
_entity_poly.type
_entity_poly.pdbx_seq_one_letter_code
_entity_poly.pdbx_strand_id
1 'polypeptide(L)'
;MKLLRDTNGASLVWERLFDINWKTIKGELLSVSSKISRHRDAIQNQADQSQTTDSEEHHTEPVSQADSFLEESYRPQRLAVYHWLRPIDPATDQDRFSKIRAEYPGTGRWLLNNETFKGWFDLRYARIPPLLWLTGLPGAGKTILTSLIVEEAQKLTPRPRVLFFYCKQSPPEHNTFLALARSLILQLLNQDKSLLLYLHRKHSDSNEAVLSSMPLAQEMLKFLLSSCKSAYIIIDGLDECEREERKVITQWFRHLVESLPENAPDRLRCLFVSQDDRIGVKDLQGLAKINIEAQDNRQDVLAYSRVQADELRRKFEFSEEESSRIAVAVTESVKGIFLLGKLIWINLMAQITLAEVEEQVNEFPPEINKAYERIMDRIIHQAPHQMRRGALQLLGWLVCAKRPLKWHEIQSLKSINLGGQFVDFARHKFSVSGKDLGGSLVELRADGTLELIHVSAKMFLIDNAGYIDIVAKELELACLCIDYLNLPAFGCQPTTERVLNGDYGFLDYAVLNWTRHLEAGTLHLDGHEDKVAELSESLETFIRKHSKEPTARLSISGRTKRRLKCFENLNFYDQLEQAVASWEKQLRLLEGVKSGEIVLDLGDFALSVRKVLEDIVTSSSDPSIQKKIEDKYGNMVFKCPRLTCQFFIIGFLTKKERDEHLHKHTRPFRCTDEGCRGSIFGFASMWERDRHIRDSHPEEASHDREFPTNEDVARSMRNDTVTEEATVALEEAPPPQPEPEPPSESDSDSDSVLELAREAQHPSRSRKWAEVREFKCPHCPKVYTKRFNFTSHLQSHTDERPFPCHQCTKSFARHGDLTRHQKTHQEKQHVCRGVLRNGATWGCGKAFGRADTLKTHHKSEAGQRCILPFEQEKSRDDISKNLVGLANLKSFSTG
;
A
#
# COMPACT_ATOMS: atom_id res chain seq x y z
N MET A 1 39.04 -10.37 13.83
CA MET A 1 39.71 -11.56 14.42
C MET A 1 40.34 -11.31 15.78
N LYS A 2 41.07 -10.20 16.04
CA LYS A 2 41.59 -9.89 17.40
C LYS A 2 40.46 -9.59 18.43
N LEU A 3 39.37 -9.01 18.01
CA LEU A 3 38.17 -8.71 18.85
C LEU A 3 37.33 -9.92 19.24
N LEU A 4 37.55 -11.09 18.61
CA LEU A 4 36.79 -12.33 18.88
C LEU A 4 37.46 -13.23 19.91
N ARG A 5 38.68 -12.91 20.37
CA ARG A 5 39.41 -13.75 21.37
C ARG A 5 39.08 -13.44 22.83
N ASP A 6 38.54 -12.24 23.11
CA ASP A 6 38.37 -11.77 24.51
C ASP A 6 36.93 -11.77 25.02
N THR A 7 36.00 -12.54 24.40
CA THR A 7 34.56 -12.36 24.66
C THR A 7 33.82 -13.58 25.18
N ASN A 8 34.39 -14.33 26.10
CA ASN A 8 33.62 -15.39 26.79
C ASN A 8 32.50 -14.84 27.70
N GLY A 9 32.58 -13.56 28.11
CA GLY A 9 31.53 -12.88 28.89
C GLY A 9 30.45 -12.18 28.03
N ALA A 10 30.82 -11.70 26.83
CA ALA A 10 29.88 -11.02 25.93
C ALA A 10 28.94 -11.99 25.20
N SER A 11 29.36 -13.25 25.00
CA SER A 11 28.57 -14.30 24.36
C SER A 11 27.23 -14.55 25.06
N LEU A 12 27.20 -14.63 26.38
CA LEU A 12 25.98 -14.87 27.16
C LEU A 12 25.00 -13.68 27.17
N VAL A 13 25.52 -12.48 27.04
CA VAL A 13 24.71 -11.25 26.97
C VAL A 13 24.03 -11.16 25.59
N TRP A 14 24.73 -11.49 24.53
CA TRP A 14 24.18 -11.49 23.16
C TRP A 14 23.17 -12.62 22.93
N GLU A 15 23.41 -13.82 23.46
CA GLU A 15 22.45 -14.93 23.40
C GLU A 15 21.14 -14.61 24.11
N ARG A 16 21.19 -13.87 25.24
CA ARG A 16 19.99 -13.48 25.99
C ARG A 16 19.25 -12.27 25.43
N LEU A 17 19.97 -11.36 24.77
CA LEU A 17 19.36 -10.15 24.20
C LEU A 17 18.72 -10.38 22.83
N PHE A 18 19.25 -11.32 22.04
CA PHE A 18 18.88 -11.46 20.64
C PHE A 18 18.38 -12.86 20.26
N ASP A 19 18.24 -13.77 21.21
CA ASP A 19 17.83 -15.17 20.94
C ASP A 19 18.67 -15.83 19.83
N ILE A 20 19.96 -15.51 19.80
CA ILE A 20 20.91 -15.95 18.79
C ILE A 20 21.70 -17.12 19.37
N ASN A 21 21.62 -18.28 18.74
CA ASN A 21 22.46 -19.41 19.09
C ASN A 21 23.91 -19.16 18.62
N TRP A 22 24.70 -18.51 19.47
CA TRP A 22 26.07 -18.10 19.17
C TRP A 22 27.01 -19.24 18.82
N LYS A 23 26.76 -20.47 19.35
CA LYS A 23 27.57 -21.65 19.02
C LYS A 23 27.40 -22.03 17.54
N THR A 24 26.17 -21.96 17.02
CA THR A 24 25.87 -22.26 15.62
C THR A 24 26.48 -21.19 14.69
N ILE A 25 26.31 -19.90 15.01
CA ILE A 25 26.89 -18.80 14.26
C ILE A 25 28.42 -18.82 14.29
N LYS A 26 29.03 -19.16 15.43
CA LYS A 26 30.48 -19.29 15.53
C LYS A 26 30.98 -20.44 14.66
N GLY A 27 30.24 -21.58 14.59
CA GLY A 27 30.53 -22.67 13.68
C GLY A 27 30.45 -22.27 12.20
N GLU A 28 29.41 -21.55 11.82
CA GLU A 28 29.23 -21.04 10.48
C GLU A 28 30.27 -19.98 10.09
N LEU A 29 30.59 -19.03 10.99
CA LEU A 29 31.66 -18.06 10.81
C LEU A 29 33.05 -18.71 10.65
N LEU A 30 33.33 -19.78 11.42
CA LEU A 30 34.58 -20.54 11.27
C LEU A 30 34.61 -21.32 9.96
N SER A 31 33.48 -21.88 9.53
CA SER A 31 33.33 -22.52 8.22
C SER A 31 33.52 -21.54 7.07
N VAL A 32 32.88 -20.37 7.13
CA VAL A 32 33.07 -19.30 6.14
C VAL A 32 34.49 -18.77 6.14
N SER A 33 35.09 -18.56 7.32
CA SER A 33 36.49 -18.16 7.44
C SER A 33 37.44 -19.18 6.84
N SER A 34 37.18 -20.49 7.04
CA SER A 34 38.01 -21.55 6.45
C SER A 34 37.83 -21.69 4.94
N LYS A 35 36.63 -21.40 4.42
CA LYS A 35 36.36 -21.31 2.97
C LYS A 35 37.09 -20.12 2.34
N ILE A 36 37.03 -18.95 2.99
CA ILE A 36 37.74 -17.75 2.55
C ILE A 36 39.26 -17.97 2.55
N SER A 37 39.82 -18.63 3.59
CA SER A 37 41.23 -18.97 3.63
C SER A 37 41.63 -19.92 2.50
N ARG A 38 40.85 -20.97 2.24
CA ARG A 38 41.11 -21.90 1.13
C ARG A 38 41.03 -21.22 -0.24
N HIS A 39 40.07 -20.28 -0.43
CA HIS A 39 39.98 -19.51 -1.67
C HIS A 39 41.13 -18.52 -1.84
N ARG A 40 41.54 -17.87 -0.74
CA ARG A 40 42.76 -17.04 -0.77
C ARG A 40 44.02 -17.83 -1.11
N ASP A 41 44.17 -19.00 -0.49
CA ASP A 41 45.32 -19.86 -0.73
C ASP A 41 45.32 -20.45 -2.16
N ALA A 42 44.11 -20.71 -2.73
CA ALA A 42 43.94 -21.07 -4.14
C ALA A 42 44.28 -19.93 -5.11
N ILE A 43 43.86 -18.71 -4.79
CA ILE A 43 44.20 -17.51 -5.59
C ILE A 43 45.70 -17.22 -5.49
N GLN A 44 46.30 -17.36 -4.31
CA GLN A 44 47.74 -17.19 -4.11
C GLN A 44 48.55 -18.22 -4.95
N ASN A 45 48.11 -19.48 -4.93
CA ASN A 45 48.74 -20.54 -5.71
C ASN A 45 48.57 -20.34 -7.24
N GLN A 46 47.42 -19.75 -7.67
CA GLN A 46 47.26 -19.34 -9.08
C GLN A 46 48.12 -18.15 -9.46
N ALA A 47 48.25 -17.16 -8.56
CA ALA A 47 49.10 -16.01 -8.78
C ALA A 47 50.58 -16.41 -8.84
N ASP A 48 51.01 -17.37 -8.00
CA ASP A 48 52.40 -17.89 -8.01
C ASP A 48 52.67 -18.75 -9.24
N GLN A 49 51.67 -19.41 -9.85
CA GLN A 49 51.78 -20.14 -11.12
C GLN A 49 51.79 -19.21 -12.34
N SER A 50 51.23 -18.01 -12.25
CA SER A 50 51.16 -17.05 -13.34
C SER A 50 52.43 -16.17 -13.46
N GLN A 51 53.33 -16.18 -12.47
CA GLN A 51 54.59 -15.42 -12.52
C GLN A 51 55.68 -16.06 -13.40
N THR A 52 55.40 -17.16 -14.09
CA THR A 52 56.35 -17.86 -14.98
C THR A 52 56.07 -17.73 -16.47
N THR A 53 55.08 -16.91 -16.88
CA THR A 53 54.86 -16.61 -18.30
C THR A 53 54.55 -15.13 -18.50
N ASP A 54 55.49 -14.40 -19.04
CA ASP A 54 55.35 -13.01 -19.54
C ASP A 54 54.24 -12.93 -20.58
N SER A 55 53.24 -12.08 -20.33
CA SER A 55 52.65 -11.17 -21.34
C SER A 55 51.61 -10.29 -20.65
N GLU A 56 51.86 -9.01 -20.67
CA GLU A 56 50.94 -7.93 -20.37
C GLU A 56 49.75 -8.00 -21.33
N GLU A 57 48.58 -8.15 -20.81
CA GLU A 57 47.26 -7.58 -21.21
C GLU A 57 46.10 -8.40 -20.61
N HIS A 58 45.14 -7.67 -19.98
CA HIS A 58 43.87 -8.18 -19.42
C HIS A 58 43.82 -8.64 -17.94
N HIS A 59 43.82 -7.66 -17.02
CA HIS A 59 43.42 -7.89 -15.63
C HIS A 59 42.21 -6.98 -15.22
N THR A 60 41.01 -7.34 -15.70
CA THR A 60 39.78 -6.70 -15.16
C THR A 60 38.55 -7.63 -15.01
N GLU A 61 38.63 -8.93 -15.30
CA GLU A 61 37.48 -9.80 -15.37
C GLU A 61 37.19 -10.77 -14.19
N PRO A 62 38.11 -11.19 -13.30
CA PRO A 62 37.76 -12.23 -12.31
C PRO A 62 36.88 -11.73 -11.14
N VAL A 63 36.90 -10.45 -10.79
CA VAL A 63 36.17 -9.88 -9.67
C VAL A 63 34.66 -9.72 -10.00
N SER A 64 34.35 -9.39 -11.24
CA SER A 64 32.96 -9.20 -11.69
C SER A 64 32.18 -10.50 -11.80
N GLN A 65 32.85 -11.61 -12.14
CA GLN A 65 32.19 -12.92 -12.24
C GLN A 65 31.90 -13.54 -10.87
N ALA A 66 32.76 -13.39 -9.87
CA ALA A 66 32.52 -13.85 -8.52
C ALA A 66 31.37 -13.08 -7.82
N ASP A 67 31.29 -11.78 -8.05
CA ASP A 67 30.20 -10.95 -7.54
C ASP A 67 28.85 -11.25 -8.22
N SER A 68 28.85 -11.54 -9.52
CA SER A 68 27.65 -11.96 -10.24
C SER A 68 27.15 -13.34 -9.79
N PHE A 69 28.07 -14.26 -9.52
CA PHE A 69 27.75 -15.59 -8.98
C PHE A 69 27.17 -15.53 -7.57
N LEU A 70 27.68 -14.65 -6.71
CA LEU A 70 27.13 -14.42 -5.37
C LEU A 70 25.76 -13.72 -5.43
N GLU A 71 25.58 -12.75 -6.31
CA GLU A 71 24.29 -12.10 -6.51
C GLU A 71 23.20 -13.06 -6.97
N GLU A 72 23.54 -13.92 -7.90
CA GLU A 72 22.65 -14.94 -8.42
C GLU A 72 22.28 -15.98 -7.34
N SER A 73 23.22 -16.23 -6.44
CA SER A 73 23.07 -17.14 -5.29
C SER A 73 22.01 -16.69 -4.27
N TYR A 74 21.81 -15.43 -4.06
CA TYR A 74 20.84 -14.87 -3.10
C TYR A 74 19.54 -14.37 -3.76
N ARG A 75 19.41 -14.54 -5.08
CA ARG A 75 18.23 -14.10 -5.83
C ARG A 75 16.90 -14.68 -5.32
N PRO A 76 16.79 -15.99 -4.98
CA PRO A 76 15.54 -16.55 -4.47
C PRO A 76 15.12 -15.93 -3.13
N GLN A 77 16.09 -15.75 -2.22
CA GLN A 77 15.83 -15.16 -0.91
C GLN A 77 15.42 -13.68 -1.05
N ARG A 78 16.07 -12.97 -1.96
CA ARG A 78 15.73 -11.58 -2.28
C ARG A 78 14.32 -11.46 -2.85
N LEU A 79 13.92 -12.35 -3.75
CA LEU A 79 12.58 -12.39 -4.30
C LEU A 79 11.54 -12.73 -3.24
N ALA A 80 11.80 -13.69 -2.35
CA ALA A 80 10.92 -14.03 -1.25
C ALA A 80 10.68 -12.84 -0.32
N VAL A 81 11.75 -12.13 0.06
CA VAL A 81 11.67 -10.92 0.87
C VAL A 81 10.92 -9.81 0.12
N TYR A 82 11.19 -9.60 -1.15
CA TYR A 82 10.51 -8.60 -1.97
C TYR A 82 8.99 -8.86 -2.02
N HIS A 83 8.58 -10.11 -2.24
CA HIS A 83 7.17 -10.48 -2.28
C HIS A 83 6.49 -10.37 -0.93
N TRP A 84 7.20 -10.70 0.15
CA TRP A 84 6.72 -10.54 1.50
C TRP A 84 6.54 -9.08 1.89
N LEU A 85 7.50 -8.22 1.56
CA LEU A 85 7.41 -6.79 1.81
C LEU A 85 6.33 -6.13 0.94
N ARG A 86 6.14 -6.59 -0.29
CA ARG A 86 5.22 -5.97 -1.26
C ARG A 86 5.33 -4.44 -1.24
N PRO A 87 6.52 -3.90 -1.46
CA PRO A 87 6.80 -2.50 -1.25
C PRO A 87 6.20 -1.65 -2.37
N ILE A 88 5.93 -0.40 -2.04
CA ILE A 88 5.73 0.66 -3.01
C ILE A 88 7.12 1.17 -3.37
N ASP A 89 7.43 1.26 -4.66
CA ASP A 89 8.69 1.80 -5.13
C ASP A 89 8.59 3.30 -5.36
N PRO A 90 9.23 4.14 -4.54
CA PRO A 90 9.21 5.59 -4.71
C PRO A 90 10.17 6.08 -5.79
N ALA A 91 11.01 5.23 -6.38
CA ALA A 91 11.99 5.61 -7.40
C ALA A 91 11.31 6.16 -8.65
N THR A 92 10.18 5.58 -9.06
CA THR A 92 9.41 6.06 -10.22
C THR A 92 8.93 7.51 -10.03
N ASP A 93 8.49 7.86 -8.83
CA ASP A 93 8.09 9.24 -8.51
C ASP A 93 9.32 10.16 -8.46
N GLN A 94 10.41 9.71 -7.85
CA GLN A 94 11.67 10.45 -7.81
C GLN A 94 12.16 10.78 -9.21
N ASP A 95 12.20 9.80 -10.11
CA ASP A 95 12.62 9.99 -11.51
C ASP A 95 11.72 11.00 -12.24
N ARG A 96 10.43 10.94 -12.01
CA ARG A 96 9.47 11.89 -12.59
C ARG A 96 9.74 13.32 -12.12
N PHE A 97 9.91 13.52 -10.80
CA PHE A 97 10.17 14.85 -10.25
C PHE A 97 11.54 15.38 -10.65
N SER A 98 12.54 14.51 -10.75
CA SER A 98 13.87 14.85 -11.26
C SER A 98 13.84 15.32 -12.72
N LYS A 99 13.05 14.68 -13.58
CA LYS A 99 12.84 15.10 -14.98
C LYS A 99 12.20 16.48 -15.05
N ILE A 100 11.13 16.72 -14.30
CA ILE A 100 10.48 18.04 -14.23
C ILE A 100 11.49 19.11 -13.79
N ARG A 101 12.32 18.82 -12.79
CA ARG A 101 13.34 19.79 -12.33
C ARG A 101 14.46 20.00 -13.34
N ALA A 102 14.80 18.98 -14.13
CA ALA A 102 15.82 19.09 -15.18
C ALA A 102 15.40 20.06 -16.32
N GLU A 103 14.10 20.26 -16.52
CA GLU A 103 13.57 21.26 -17.46
C GLU A 103 13.85 22.71 -17.00
N TYR A 104 14.08 22.92 -15.68
CA TYR A 104 14.31 24.22 -15.06
C TYR A 104 15.59 24.21 -14.22
N PRO A 105 16.78 24.20 -14.85
CA PRO A 105 18.05 24.07 -14.17
C PRO A 105 18.29 25.21 -13.17
N GLY A 106 18.85 24.87 -12.02
CA GLY A 106 19.19 25.84 -10.97
C GLY A 106 18.08 26.15 -9.98
N THR A 107 16.84 25.67 -10.22
CA THR A 107 15.72 25.88 -9.29
C THR A 107 15.87 25.06 -7.99
N GLY A 108 15.32 25.55 -6.90
CA GLY A 108 15.34 24.91 -5.56
C GLY A 108 16.64 25.15 -4.77
N ARG A 109 17.68 25.72 -5.38
CA ARG A 109 18.98 25.90 -4.71
C ARG A 109 18.96 26.87 -3.54
N TRP A 110 17.97 27.75 -3.44
CA TRP A 110 17.76 28.62 -2.30
C TRP A 110 17.62 27.83 -1.00
N LEU A 111 16.96 26.65 -1.04
CA LEU A 111 16.79 25.80 0.12
C LEU A 111 18.13 25.27 0.63
N LEU A 112 19.03 24.88 -0.26
CA LEU A 112 20.39 24.45 0.09
C LEU A 112 21.21 25.58 0.74
N ASN A 113 20.82 26.84 0.50
CA ASN A 113 21.44 28.03 1.10
C ASN A 113 20.76 28.50 2.39
N ASN A 114 19.57 27.97 2.70
CA ASN A 114 18.86 28.29 3.94
C ASN A 114 19.64 27.81 5.17
N GLU A 115 19.84 28.68 6.16
CA GLU A 115 20.68 28.41 7.34
C GLU A 115 20.13 27.24 8.19
N THR A 116 18.82 27.15 8.37
CA THR A 116 18.18 26.03 9.09
C THR A 116 18.37 24.72 8.33
N PHE A 117 18.23 24.74 7.01
CA PHE A 117 18.45 23.56 6.18
C PHE A 117 19.93 23.11 6.22
N LYS A 118 20.88 24.05 6.06
CA LYS A 118 22.32 23.75 6.16
C LYS A 118 22.66 23.10 7.49
N GLY A 119 22.16 23.67 8.60
CA GLY A 119 22.40 23.14 9.93
C GLY A 119 21.81 21.75 10.17
N TRP A 120 20.71 21.42 9.47
CA TRP A 120 20.11 20.08 9.49
C TRP A 120 20.82 19.12 8.53
N PHE A 121 21.19 19.59 7.33
CA PHE A 121 21.70 18.76 6.25
C PHE A 121 23.19 18.43 6.39
N ASP A 122 24.00 19.38 6.83
CA ASP A 122 25.45 19.20 6.94
C ASP A 122 25.84 18.80 8.37
N LEU A 123 26.28 17.54 8.52
CA LEU A 123 26.70 16.96 9.79
C LEU A 123 27.84 17.73 10.47
N ARG A 124 28.59 18.54 9.72
CA ARG A 124 29.69 19.38 10.25
C ARG A 124 29.17 20.56 11.06
N TYR A 125 27.94 20.97 10.81
CA TYR A 125 27.28 22.12 11.48
C TYR A 125 26.25 21.72 12.51
N ALA A 126 26.14 20.49 12.94
CA ALA A 126 25.11 19.86 13.76
C ALA A 126 24.60 20.68 14.96
N ARG A 127 24.02 21.85 14.71
CA ARG A 127 23.37 22.74 15.70
C ARG A 127 21.85 22.61 15.71
N ILE A 128 21.26 21.99 14.70
CA ILE A 128 19.82 21.84 14.52
C ILE A 128 19.42 20.42 14.91
N PRO A 129 18.33 20.22 15.66
CA PRO A 129 17.81 18.88 15.97
C PRO A 129 17.66 18.04 14.72
N PRO A 130 17.83 16.71 14.80
CA PRO A 130 17.81 15.82 13.64
C PRO A 130 16.42 15.66 13.00
N LEU A 131 15.39 16.23 13.57
CA LEU A 131 14.03 16.28 13.06
C LEU A 131 13.73 17.65 12.47
N LEU A 132 13.43 17.71 11.17
CA LEU A 132 13.11 18.95 10.45
C LEU A 132 11.73 18.85 9.80
N TRP A 133 10.97 19.93 9.83
CA TRP A 133 9.70 20.08 9.14
C TRP A 133 9.79 21.15 8.04
N LEU A 134 9.67 20.73 6.79
CA LEU A 134 9.54 21.61 5.63
C LEU A 134 8.06 21.77 5.29
N THR A 135 7.57 22.98 5.28
CA THR A 135 6.16 23.28 5.05
C THR A 135 5.99 24.46 4.09
N GLY A 136 4.79 24.62 3.58
CA GLY A 136 4.41 25.69 2.66
C GLY A 136 3.03 25.46 2.06
N LEU A 137 2.54 26.46 1.35
CA LEU A 137 1.23 26.43 0.70
C LEU A 137 1.09 25.29 -0.31
N PRO A 138 -0.15 24.84 -0.61
CA PRO A 138 -0.41 23.95 -1.72
C PRO A 138 0.17 24.48 -3.03
N GLY A 139 0.90 23.66 -3.76
CA GLY A 139 1.51 24.06 -5.02
C GLY A 139 2.74 24.95 -4.92
N ALA A 140 3.34 25.13 -3.74
CA ALA A 140 4.60 25.87 -3.55
C ALA A 140 5.87 25.11 -4.01
N GLY A 141 5.72 23.88 -4.52
CA GLY A 141 6.84 23.09 -5.05
C GLY A 141 7.51 22.16 -4.03
N LYS A 142 6.90 21.87 -2.87
CA LYS A 142 7.45 21.02 -1.80
C LYS A 142 8.03 19.69 -2.32
N THR A 143 7.26 18.97 -3.09
CA THR A 143 7.65 17.66 -3.64
C THR A 143 8.81 17.75 -4.63
N ILE A 144 8.89 18.84 -5.40
CA ILE A 144 10.03 19.09 -6.30
C ILE A 144 11.29 19.37 -5.49
N LEU A 145 11.19 20.16 -4.40
CA LEU A 145 12.29 20.38 -3.46
C LEU A 145 12.70 19.09 -2.77
N THR A 146 11.75 18.24 -2.39
CA THR A 146 12.02 16.90 -1.84
C THR A 146 12.88 16.08 -2.78
N SER A 147 12.58 16.06 -4.07
CA SER A 147 13.40 15.34 -5.06
C SER A 147 14.83 15.89 -5.16
N LEU A 148 15.02 17.20 -5.03
CA LEU A 148 16.35 17.83 -4.96
C LEU A 148 17.11 17.37 -3.70
N ILE A 149 16.45 17.40 -2.55
CA ILE A 149 17.06 17.00 -1.27
C ILE A 149 17.53 15.54 -1.34
N VAL A 150 16.73 14.64 -1.91
CA VAL A 150 17.08 13.22 -2.10
C VAL A 150 18.36 13.09 -2.93
N GLU A 151 18.44 13.77 -4.07
CA GLU A 151 19.64 13.73 -4.94
C GLU A 151 20.88 14.33 -4.28
N GLU A 152 20.72 15.45 -3.60
CA GLU A 152 21.86 16.08 -2.91
C GLU A 152 22.34 15.24 -1.72
N ALA A 153 21.43 14.58 -0.99
CA ALA A 153 21.78 13.65 0.07
C ALA A 153 22.54 12.42 -0.45
N GLN A 154 22.21 11.93 -1.65
CA GLN A 154 22.91 10.81 -2.29
C GLN A 154 24.34 11.15 -2.74
N LYS A 155 24.64 12.44 -2.92
CA LYS A 155 25.99 12.95 -3.32
C LYS A 155 26.92 13.17 -2.14
N LEU A 156 26.43 13.12 -0.89
CA LEU A 156 27.23 13.37 0.30
C LEU A 156 28.36 12.34 0.48
N THR A 157 29.49 12.81 0.99
CA THR A 157 30.65 11.98 1.31
C THR A 157 31.08 12.19 2.78
N PRO A 158 31.17 11.12 3.60
CA PRO A 158 30.88 9.71 3.28
C PRO A 158 29.40 9.47 2.97
N ARG A 159 29.12 8.55 2.04
CA ARG A 159 27.76 8.31 1.53
C ARG A 159 26.83 7.80 2.64
N PRO A 160 25.81 8.55 3.03
CA PRO A 160 24.80 8.10 3.99
C PRO A 160 23.81 7.14 3.34
N ARG A 161 23.00 6.45 4.14
CA ARG A 161 21.81 5.77 3.64
C ARG A 161 20.74 6.84 3.39
N VAL A 162 20.23 6.92 2.17
CA VAL A 162 19.16 7.87 1.83
C VAL A 162 17.88 7.09 1.59
N LEU A 163 16.87 7.38 2.39
CA LEU A 163 15.57 6.71 2.42
C LEU A 163 14.50 7.77 2.19
N PHE A 164 13.58 7.51 1.28
CA PHE A 164 12.54 8.48 0.98
C PHE A 164 11.21 7.79 0.65
N PHE A 165 10.13 8.52 0.87
CA PHE A 165 8.78 8.05 0.56
C PHE A 165 7.88 9.23 0.22
N TYR A 166 7.05 9.06 -0.83
CA TYR A 166 6.05 10.02 -1.26
C TYR A 166 4.67 9.47 -0.86
N CYS A 167 4.08 10.04 0.18
CA CYS A 167 2.71 9.73 0.57
C CYS A 167 1.74 10.24 -0.50
N LYS A 168 0.65 9.51 -0.74
CA LYS A 168 -0.40 9.90 -1.68
C LYS A 168 -1.76 9.54 -1.12
N GLN A 169 -2.72 10.42 -1.27
CA GLN A 169 -4.09 10.18 -0.82
C GLN A 169 -4.75 9.00 -1.54
N SER A 170 -4.38 8.76 -2.78
CA SER A 170 -4.90 7.67 -3.61
C SER A 170 -3.77 7.00 -4.41
N PRO A 171 -3.66 5.68 -4.42
CA PRO A 171 -4.49 4.70 -3.70
C PRO A 171 -4.20 4.68 -2.18
N PRO A 172 -5.17 4.28 -1.34
CA PRO A 172 -5.04 4.33 0.14
C PRO A 172 -3.87 3.54 0.71
N GLU A 173 -3.31 2.63 -0.07
CA GLU A 173 -2.14 1.84 0.33
C GLU A 173 -0.85 2.69 0.37
N HIS A 174 -0.85 3.92 -0.18
CA HIS A 174 0.31 4.81 -0.25
C HIS A 174 0.40 5.80 0.93
N ASN A 175 -0.50 5.75 1.89
CA ASN A 175 -0.57 6.73 2.99
C ASN A 175 -0.57 6.10 4.39
N THR A 176 -0.09 4.84 4.52
CA THR A 176 -0.03 4.12 5.80
C THR A 176 1.41 3.95 6.28
N PHE A 177 1.59 3.86 7.60
CA PHE A 177 2.89 3.53 8.20
C PHE A 177 3.45 2.20 7.67
N LEU A 178 2.59 1.21 7.48
CA LEU A 178 3.01 -0.11 7.02
C LEU A 178 3.57 -0.06 5.60
N ALA A 179 2.95 0.72 4.71
CA ALA A 179 3.45 0.92 3.34
C ALA A 179 4.80 1.65 3.34
N LEU A 180 4.91 2.73 4.12
CA LEU A 180 6.16 3.43 4.36
C LEU A 180 7.25 2.48 4.86
N ALA A 181 6.98 1.71 5.92
CA ALA A 181 7.96 0.81 6.53
C ALA A 181 8.46 -0.26 5.54
N ARG A 182 7.56 -0.88 4.78
CA ARG A 182 7.90 -1.85 3.73
C ARG A 182 8.81 -1.27 2.67
N SER A 183 8.51 -0.05 2.21
CA SER A 183 9.31 0.67 1.22
C SER A 183 10.71 1.00 1.75
N LEU A 184 10.81 1.55 2.97
CA LEU A 184 12.09 1.89 3.60
C LEU A 184 12.95 0.65 3.87
N ILE A 185 12.35 -0.47 4.31
CA ILE A 185 13.06 -1.74 4.50
C ILE A 185 13.66 -2.23 3.18
N LEU A 186 12.90 -2.17 2.06
CA LEU A 186 13.43 -2.53 0.75
C LEU A 186 14.57 -1.61 0.31
N GLN A 187 14.43 -0.30 0.52
CA GLN A 187 15.48 0.66 0.17
C GLN A 187 16.77 0.39 0.98
N LEU A 188 16.65 0.03 2.27
CA LEU A 188 17.79 -0.39 3.08
C LEU A 188 18.44 -1.67 2.52
N LEU A 189 17.63 -2.67 2.16
CA LEU A 189 18.13 -3.90 1.55
C LEU A 189 18.85 -3.65 0.22
N ASN A 190 18.32 -2.75 -0.61
CA ASN A 190 18.96 -2.38 -1.88
C ASN A 190 20.31 -1.65 -1.70
N GLN A 191 20.45 -0.90 -0.59
CA GLN A 191 21.69 -0.19 -0.25
C GLN A 191 22.65 -1.06 0.57
N ASP A 192 22.18 -2.15 1.18
CA ASP A 192 22.98 -3.07 1.98
C ASP A 192 22.49 -4.51 1.84
N LYS A 193 23.13 -5.24 0.92
CA LYS A 193 22.79 -6.63 0.61
C LYS A 193 23.00 -7.57 1.80
N SER A 194 23.82 -7.20 2.79
CA SER A 194 24.07 -8.03 3.99
C SER A 194 22.81 -8.20 4.86
N LEU A 195 21.82 -7.31 4.72
CA LEU A 195 20.55 -7.36 5.45
C LEU A 195 19.62 -8.49 4.97
N LEU A 196 19.91 -9.08 3.80
CA LEU A 196 19.03 -10.06 3.18
C LEU A 196 18.78 -11.28 4.05
N LEU A 197 19.81 -11.83 4.67
CA LEU A 197 19.68 -13.02 5.51
C LEU A 197 18.80 -12.76 6.74
N TYR A 198 18.96 -11.59 7.36
CA TYR A 198 18.12 -11.19 8.48
C TYR A 198 16.66 -11.07 8.07
N LEU A 199 16.37 -10.37 6.95
CA LEU A 199 15.02 -10.17 6.45
C LEU A 199 14.38 -11.50 6.01
N HIS A 200 15.14 -12.35 5.33
CA HIS A 200 14.66 -13.67 4.92
C HIS A 200 14.31 -14.54 6.13
N ARG A 201 15.12 -14.52 7.19
CA ARG A 201 14.80 -15.21 8.44
C ARG A 201 13.51 -14.68 9.07
N LYS A 202 13.35 -13.35 9.18
CA LYS A 202 12.13 -12.73 9.70
C LYS A 202 10.90 -13.08 8.85
N HIS A 203 11.03 -13.14 7.54
CA HIS A 203 9.99 -13.64 6.65
C HIS A 203 9.61 -15.09 6.98
N SER A 204 10.62 -15.99 7.12
CA SER A 204 10.37 -17.41 7.41
C SER A 204 9.74 -17.63 8.79
N ASP A 205 10.10 -16.82 9.78
CA ASP A 205 9.59 -16.92 11.15
C ASP A 205 8.18 -16.33 11.30
N SER A 206 7.80 -15.36 10.46
CA SER A 206 6.52 -14.65 10.56
C SER A 206 5.30 -15.48 10.15
N ASN A 207 5.48 -16.48 9.29
CA ASN A 207 4.39 -17.22 8.62
C ASN A 207 3.37 -16.33 7.89
N GLU A 208 3.75 -15.09 7.59
CA GLU A 208 2.91 -14.14 6.84
C GLU A 208 3.29 -14.16 5.36
N ALA A 209 2.32 -14.33 4.48
CA ALA A 209 2.55 -14.24 3.04
C ALA A 209 2.91 -12.81 2.58
N VAL A 210 2.42 -11.81 3.30
CA VAL A 210 2.78 -10.39 3.17
C VAL A 210 2.94 -9.81 4.57
N LEU A 211 3.96 -9.00 4.78
CA LEU A 211 4.17 -8.30 6.05
C LEU A 211 2.95 -7.41 6.39
N SER A 212 2.08 -7.90 7.27
CA SER A 212 0.86 -7.21 7.70
C SER A 212 0.91 -6.78 9.16
N SER A 213 1.83 -7.34 9.93
CA SER A 213 2.03 -7.03 11.34
C SER A 213 2.75 -5.69 11.51
N MET A 214 2.02 -4.67 12.00
CA MET A 214 2.59 -3.38 12.35
C MET A 214 3.73 -3.48 13.39
N PRO A 215 3.59 -4.24 14.50
CA PRO A 215 4.68 -4.38 15.47
C PRO A 215 5.95 -5.00 14.87
N LEU A 216 5.81 -5.99 13.99
CA LEU A 216 6.94 -6.63 13.32
C LEU A 216 7.64 -5.67 12.36
N ALA A 217 6.87 -4.89 11.58
CA ALA A 217 7.42 -3.88 10.70
C ALA A 217 8.19 -2.80 11.47
N GLN A 218 7.65 -2.34 12.59
CA GLN A 218 8.30 -1.36 13.48
C GLN A 218 9.58 -1.91 14.10
N GLU A 219 9.57 -3.15 14.58
CA GLU A 219 10.74 -3.83 15.16
C GLU A 219 11.87 -3.94 14.13
N MET A 220 11.55 -4.46 12.93
CA MET A 220 12.53 -4.62 11.86
C MET A 220 13.10 -3.27 11.40
N LEU A 221 12.25 -2.29 11.12
CA LEU A 221 12.69 -0.98 10.68
C LEU A 221 13.58 -0.31 11.73
N LYS A 222 13.21 -0.40 13.02
CA LYS A 222 14.03 0.10 14.14
C LYS A 222 15.39 -0.58 14.18
N PHE A 223 15.44 -1.91 14.06
CA PHE A 223 16.70 -2.67 14.05
C PHE A 223 17.61 -2.25 12.88
N LEU A 224 17.05 -2.20 11.67
CA LEU A 224 17.78 -1.84 10.45
C LEU A 224 18.33 -0.41 10.52
N LEU A 225 17.52 0.55 10.93
CA LEU A 225 17.96 1.95 11.09
C LEU A 225 18.99 2.10 12.22
N SER A 226 18.85 1.29 13.28
CA SER A 226 19.84 1.28 14.37
C SER A 226 21.19 0.70 13.95
N SER A 227 21.29 -0.06 12.87
CA SER A 227 22.54 -0.55 12.32
C SER A 227 23.22 0.41 11.34
N CYS A 228 22.52 1.45 10.88
CA CYS A 228 23.09 2.45 9.96
C CYS A 228 24.11 3.35 10.67
N LYS A 229 25.22 3.66 10.01
CA LYS A 229 26.20 4.64 10.48
C LYS A 229 25.67 6.07 10.37
N SER A 230 24.99 6.36 9.24
CA SER A 230 24.34 7.64 8.97
C SER A 230 23.18 7.39 8.02
N ALA A 231 22.00 7.97 8.28
CA ALA A 231 20.85 7.89 7.39
C ALA A 231 20.05 9.18 7.37
N TYR A 232 19.59 9.55 6.16
CA TYR A 232 18.59 10.57 5.91
C TYR A 232 17.27 9.89 5.56
N ILE A 233 16.21 10.26 6.25
CA ILE A 233 14.86 9.73 6.05
C ILE A 233 13.97 10.90 5.64
N ILE A 234 13.44 10.87 4.44
CA ILE A 234 12.69 11.97 3.83
C ILE A 234 11.27 11.47 3.53
N ILE A 235 10.27 12.06 4.19
CA ILE A 235 8.86 11.66 4.08
C ILE A 235 8.08 12.87 3.58
N ASP A 236 7.65 12.80 2.31
CA ASP A 236 6.87 13.86 1.66
C ASP A 236 5.38 13.53 1.63
N GLY A 237 4.54 14.57 1.67
CA GLY A 237 3.09 14.44 1.55
C GLY A 237 2.40 13.91 2.81
N LEU A 238 2.91 14.18 4.01
CA LEU A 238 2.27 13.74 5.26
C LEU A 238 0.84 14.26 5.44
N ASP A 239 0.49 15.38 4.83
CA ASP A 239 -0.87 15.94 4.80
C ASP A 239 -1.84 15.07 3.95
N GLU A 240 -1.32 14.22 3.08
CA GLU A 240 -2.10 13.26 2.29
C GLU A 240 -2.43 11.96 3.04
N CYS A 241 -1.82 11.75 4.22
CA CYS A 241 -2.12 10.62 5.09
C CYS A 241 -3.37 10.88 5.93
N GLU A 242 -4.12 9.82 6.23
CA GLU A 242 -5.18 9.88 7.23
C GLU A 242 -4.60 10.32 8.58
N ARG A 243 -5.41 11.04 9.36
CA ARG A 243 -4.96 11.65 10.62
C ARG A 243 -4.28 10.67 11.57
N GLU A 244 -4.85 9.48 11.75
CA GLU A 244 -4.29 8.47 12.67
C GLU A 244 -2.97 7.91 12.14
N GLU A 245 -2.86 7.64 10.85
CA GLU A 245 -1.63 7.16 10.22
C GLU A 245 -0.52 8.21 10.29
N ARG A 246 -0.82 9.48 9.98
CA ARG A 246 0.12 10.59 10.14
C ARG A 246 0.67 10.68 11.55
N LYS A 247 -0.19 10.56 12.55
CA LYS A 247 0.21 10.57 13.96
C LYS A 247 1.12 9.38 14.30
N VAL A 248 0.79 8.19 13.83
CA VAL A 248 1.63 6.99 14.02
C VAL A 248 3.01 7.21 13.38
N ILE A 249 3.07 7.69 12.14
CA ILE A 249 4.32 7.97 11.44
C ILE A 249 5.17 8.98 12.21
N THR A 250 4.62 10.15 12.52
CA THR A 250 5.38 11.24 13.17
C THR A 250 5.86 10.87 14.57
N GLN A 251 5.01 10.23 15.37
CA GLN A 251 5.37 9.81 16.73
C GLN A 251 6.41 8.71 16.74
N TRP A 252 6.32 7.75 15.82
CA TRP A 252 7.26 6.65 15.75
C TRP A 252 8.67 7.12 15.37
N PHE A 253 8.80 7.97 14.33
CA PHE A 253 10.09 8.50 13.92
C PHE A 253 10.68 9.47 14.96
N ARG A 254 9.83 10.29 15.60
CA ARG A 254 10.25 11.15 16.71
C ARG A 254 10.83 10.31 17.84
N HIS A 255 10.10 9.31 18.30
CA HIS A 255 10.57 8.42 19.35
C HIS A 255 11.85 7.66 18.98
N LEU A 256 11.94 7.20 17.72
CA LEU A 256 13.15 6.53 17.22
C LEU A 256 14.37 7.44 17.33
N VAL A 257 14.28 8.68 16.82
CA VAL A 257 15.38 9.64 16.82
C VAL A 257 15.73 10.08 18.24
N GLU A 258 14.73 10.37 19.06
CA GLU A 258 14.93 10.76 20.48
C GLU A 258 15.49 9.62 21.34
N SER A 259 15.33 8.36 20.94
CA SER A 259 15.89 7.19 21.62
C SER A 259 17.32 6.85 21.23
N LEU A 260 17.94 7.63 20.34
CA LEU A 260 19.33 7.41 19.94
C LEU A 260 20.29 7.67 21.11
N PRO A 261 21.43 6.96 21.17
CA PRO A 261 22.44 7.18 22.20
C PRO A 261 23.05 8.59 22.08
N GLU A 262 23.35 9.21 23.21
CA GLU A 262 23.92 10.57 23.30
C GLU A 262 25.27 10.72 22.55
N ASN A 263 26.01 9.62 22.36
CA ASN A 263 27.28 9.63 21.63
C ASN A 263 27.13 9.64 20.11
N ALA A 264 25.89 9.49 19.58
CA ALA A 264 25.61 9.52 18.14
C ALA A 264 24.19 10.08 17.84
N PRO A 265 23.87 11.29 18.33
CA PRO A 265 22.52 11.85 18.21
C PRO A 265 22.14 12.15 16.75
N ASP A 266 23.11 12.47 15.92
CA ASP A 266 22.93 12.89 14.51
C ASP A 266 22.99 11.75 13.50
N ARG A 267 23.02 10.51 13.97
CA ARG A 267 23.10 9.34 13.09
C ARG A 267 21.90 9.17 12.17
N LEU A 268 20.70 9.50 12.65
CA LEU A 268 19.47 9.48 11.89
C LEU A 268 18.92 10.91 11.78
N ARG A 269 18.70 11.39 10.59
CA ARG A 269 18.08 12.66 10.30
C ARG A 269 16.79 12.45 9.55
N CYS A 270 15.69 13.01 10.05
CA CYS A 270 14.37 12.85 9.45
C CYS A 270 13.79 14.19 9.04
N LEU A 271 13.38 14.27 7.77
CA LEU A 271 12.65 15.37 7.18
C LEU A 271 11.20 15.00 6.95
N PHE A 272 10.31 15.75 7.56
CA PHE A 272 8.88 15.70 7.28
C PHE A 272 8.51 16.84 6.34
N VAL A 273 7.77 16.53 5.28
CA VAL A 273 7.30 17.53 4.31
C VAL A 273 5.78 17.46 4.24
N SER A 274 5.12 18.58 4.49
CA SER A 274 3.65 18.66 4.48
C SER A 274 3.17 20.08 4.29
N GLN A 275 1.85 20.24 4.12
CA GLN A 275 1.20 21.53 4.28
C GLN A 275 1.16 21.91 5.77
N ASP A 276 1.04 23.23 6.03
CA ASP A 276 0.83 23.78 7.37
C ASP A 276 -0.68 23.77 7.69
N ASP A 277 -1.21 22.58 7.95
CA ASP A 277 -2.58 22.45 8.40
C ASP A 277 -2.70 22.51 9.94
N ARG A 278 -3.88 22.82 10.46
CA ARG A 278 -4.12 22.91 11.91
C ARG A 278 -3.84 21.59 12.67
N ILE A 279 -3.81 20.48 11.97
CA ILE A 279 -3.61 19.15 12.53
C ILE A 279 -2.12 18.82 12.53
N GLY A 280 -1.42 19.08 11.42
CA GLY A 280 0.03 18.90 11.29
C GLY A 280 0.84 19.71 12.30
N VAL A 281 0.39 20.94 12.57
CA VAL A 281 1.00 21.81 13.61
C VAL A 281 1.06 21.10 14.96
N LYS A 282 0.03 20.36 15.36
CA LYS A 282 0.00 19.65 16.66
C LYS A 282 0.91 18.43 16.67
N ASP A 283 0.95 17.68 15.58
CA ASP A 283 1.74 16.44 15.49
C ASP A 283 3.24 16.74 15.35
N LEU A 284 3.60 17.86 14.70
CA LEU A 284 4.97 18.30 14.43
C LEU A 284 5.45 19.44 15.33
N GLN A 285 4.70 19.76 16.39
CA GLN A 285 5.06 20.82 17.34
C GLN A 285 6.42 20.57 17.98
N GLY A 286 7.23 21.62 18.05
CA GLY A 286 8.55 21.60 18.67
C GLY A 286 9.68 21.14 17.76
N LEU A 287 9.39 20.77 16.49
CA LEU A 287 10.43 20.50 15.50
C LEU A 287 11.01 21.80 14.94
N ALA A 288 12.27 21.75 14.48
CA ALA A 288 12.80 22.80 13.62
C ALA A 288 11.93 22.90 12.35
N LYS A 289 11.59 24.11 11.94
CA LYS A 289 10.62 24.35 10.84
C LYS A 289 11.21 25.28 9.80
N ILE A 290 11.03 24.92 8.54
CA ILE A 290 11.25 25.81 7.39
C ILE A 290 9.88 25.98 6.72
N ASN A 291 9.42 27.22 6.64
CA ASN A 291 8.22 27.57 5.88
C ASN A 291 8.65 28.21 4.55
N ILE A 292 8.14 27.67 3.45
CA ILE A 292 8.41 28.21 2.11
C ILE A 292 7.61 29.47 1.93
N GLU A 293 8.28 30.60 1.89
CA GLU A 293 7.68 31.91 1.64
C GLU A 293 7.79 32.31 0.16
N ALA A 294 6.95 33.25 -0.25
CA ALA A 294 6.89 33.73 -1.64
C ALA A 294 8.22 34.29 -2.14
N GLN A 295 9.02 34.85 -1.25
CA GLN A 295 10.34 35.42 -1.57
C GLN A 295 11.40 34.33 -1.80
N ASP A 296 11.30 33.18 -1.13
CA ASP A 296 12.26 32.08 -1.21
C ASP A 296 12.30 31.45 -2.60
N ASN A 297 11.13 31.18 -3.18
CA ASN A 297 11.00 30.51 -4.47
C ASN A 297 10.69 31.46 -5.64
N ARG A 298 10.71 32.79 -5.41
CA ARG A 298 10.42 33.79 -6.44
C ARG A 298 11.29 33.66 -7.69
N GLN A 299 12.59 33.41 -7.52
CA GLN A 299 13.51 33.20 -8.65
C GLN A 299 13.22 31.92 -9.42
N ASP A 300 12.81 30.87 -8.73
CA ASP A 300 12.43 29.60 -9.35
C ASP A 300 11.13 29.77 -10.17
N VAL A 301 10.15 30.47 -9.61
CA VAL A 301 8.91 30.82 -10.34
C VAL A 301 9.21 31.69 -11.55
N LEU A 302 10.13 32.64 -11.45
CA LEU A 302 10.55 33.50 -12.57
C LEU A 302 11.26 32.67 -13.67
N ALA A 303 12.13 31.74 -13.28
CA ALA A 303 12.78 30.83 -14.23
C ALA A 303 11.75 29.98 -14.99
N TYR A 304 10.80 29.42 -14.29
CA TYR A 304 9.66 28.71 -14.88
C TYR A 304 8.84 29.59 -15.81
N SER A 305 8.49 30.81 -15.34
CA SER A 305 7.68 31.78 -16.11
C SER A 305 8.37 32.26 -17.39
N ARG A 306 9.69 32.41 -17.40
CA ARG A 306 10.43 32.78 -18.62
C ARG A 306 10.31 31.74 -19.70
N VAL A 307 10.44 30.46 -19.37
CA VAL A 307 10.28 29.37 -20.36
C VAL A 307 8.88 29.39 -20.96
N GLN A 308 7.85 29.57 -20.12
CA GLN A 308 6.46 29.63 -20.58
C GLN A 308 6.17 30.89 -21.40
N ALA A 309 6.76 32.02 -21.03
CA ALA A 309 6.62 33.28 -21.76
C ALA A 309 7.28 33.23 -23.14
N ASP A 310 8.42 32.53 -23.27
CA ASP A 310 9.07 32.29 -24.57
C ASP A 310 8.21 31.38 -25.47
N GLU A 311 7.50 30.41 -24.91
CA GLU A 311 6.57 29.57 -25.65
C GLU A 311 5.36 30.39 -26.14
N LEU A 312 4.81 31.24 -25.25
CA LEU A 312 3.73 32.18 -25.58
C LEU A 312 4.18 33.17 -26.67
N ARG A 313 5.41 33.72 -26.59
CA ARG A 313 6.02 34.61 -27.57
C ARG A 313 6.08 33.96 -28.95
N ARG A 314 6.48 32.67 -29.02
CA ARG A 314 6.48 31.93 -30.29
C ARG A 314 5.09 31.74 -30.88
N LYS A 315 4.07 31.63 -30.05
CA LYS A 315 2.67 31.47 -30.51
C LYS A 315 2.10 32.74 -31.08
N PHE A 316 2.36 33.89 -30.45
CA PHE A 316 1.77 35.19 -30.82
C PHE A 316 2.72 36.19 -31.46
N GLU A 317 4.00 35.80 -31.68
CA GLU A 317 5.03 36.57 -32.37
C GLU A 317 5.29 37.97 -31.82
N PHE A 318 5.19 38.16 -30.49
CA PHE A 318 5.46 39.45 -29.86
C PHE A 318 6.94 39.59 -29.40
N SER A 319 7.33 40.78 -28.91
CA SER A 319 8.73 41.13 -28.59
C SER A 319 9.25 40.35 -27.38
N GLU A 320 10.58 40.26 -27.24
CA GLU A 320 11.23 39.70 -26.07
C GLU A 320 11.03 40.53 -24.79
N GLU A 321 10.90 41.84 -24.95
CA GLU A 321 10.60 42.79 -23.88
C GLU A 321 9.21 42.52 -23.29
N GLU A 322 8.21 42.31 -24.15
CA GLU A 322 6.84 41.94 -23.76
C GLU A 322 6.81 40.56 -23.11
N SER A 323 7.52 39.59 -23.64
CA SER A 323 7.66 38.27 -23.04
C SER A 323 8.20 38.35 -21.60
N SER A 324 9.27 39.13 -21.43
CA SER A 324 9.86 39.38 -20.10
C SER A 324 8.92 40.09 -19.15
N ARG A 325 8.16 41.07 -19.64
CA ARG A 325 7.16 41.80 -18.86
C ARG A 325 6.06 40.87 -18.35
N ILE A 326 5.53 40.00 -19.21
CA ILE A 326 4.50 39.04 -18.86
C ILE A 326 5.05 38.03 -17.83
N ALA A 327 6.27 37.53 -18.03
CA ALA A 327 6.91 36.58 -17.10
C ALA A 327 7.04 37.18 -15.68
N VAL A 328 7.46 38.44 -15.60
CA VAL A 328 7.55 39.16 -14.31
C VAL A 328 6.17 39.36 -13.69
N ALA A 329 5.20 39.83 -14.47
CA ALA A 329 3.83 40.06 -14.00
C ALA A 329 3.18 38.80 -13.43
N VAL A 330 3.33 37.65 -14.11
CA VAL A 330 2.87 36.35 -13.59
C VAL A 330 3.59 36.00 -12.29
N THR A 331 4.91 36.16 -12.25
CA THR A 331 5.73 35.84 -11.07
C THR A 331 5.29 36.60 -9.84
N GLU A 332 5.02 37.90 -9.98
CA GLU A 332 4.54 38.74 -8.87
C GLU A 332 3.12 38.34 -8.41
N SER A 333 2.25 38.04 -9.38
CA SER A 333 0.86 37.65 -9.09
C SER A 333 0.76 36.34 -8.31
N VAL A 334 1.56 35.35 -8.59
CA VAL A 334 1.42 34.00 -8.02
C VAL A 334 1.98 33.85 -6.61
N LYS A 335 2.73 34.81 -6.11
CA LYS A 335 3.23 34.87 -4.72
C LYS A 335 3.89 33.55 -4.28
N GLY A 336 4.73 32.96 -5.15
CA GLY A 336 5.45 31.73 -4.86
C GLY A 336 4.66 30.42 -5.07
N ILE A 337 3.42 30.46 -5.57
CA ILE A 337 2.59 29.27 -5.83
C ILE A 337 2.75 28.84 -7.28
N PHE A 338 3.65 27.86 -7.55
CA PHE A 338 3.88 27.32 -8.89
C PHE A 338 2.62 26.79 -9.57
N LEU A 339 1.72 26.16 -8.80
CA LEU A 339 0.48 25.63 -9.34
C LEU A 339 -0.41 26.75 -9.88
N LEU A 340 -0.49 27.87 -9.18
CA LEU A 340 -1.20 29.06 -9.68
C LEU A 340 -0.55 29.59 -10.95
N GLY A 341 0.78 29.66 -10.99
CA GLY A 341 1.54 30.01 -12.18
C GLY A 341 1.24 29.10 -13.37
N LYS A 342 1.27 27.79 -13.14
CA LYS A 342 0.91 26.77 -14.16
C LYS A 342 -0.50 27.02 -14.71
N LEU A 343 -1.48 27.28 -13.84
CA LEU A 343 -2.85 27.56 -14.27
C LEU A 343 -2.98 28.85 -15.06
N ILE A 344 -2.27 29.92 -14.66
CA ILE A 344 -2.24 31.18 -15.41
C ILE A 344 -1.62 30.97 -16.78
N TRP A 345 -0.45 30.30 -16.88
CA TRP A 345 0.20 30.04 -18.15
C TRP A 345 -0.64 29.17 -19.09
N ILE A 346 -1.29 28.12 -18.59
CA ILE A 346 -2.23 27.33 -19.40
C ILE A 346 -3.39 28.21 -19.90
N ASN A 347 -3.87 29.15 -19.08
CA ASN A 347 -4.91 30.07 -19.49
C ASN A 347 -4.44 31.04 -20.59
N LEU A 348 -3.24 31.64 -20.43
CA LEU A 348 -2.66 32.50 -21.45
C LEU A 348 -2.41 31.77 -22.77
N MET A 349 -1.90 30.54 -22.70
CA MET A 349 -1.70 29.68 -23.87
C MET A 349 -3.01 29.28 -24.59
N ALA A 350 -4.13 29.31 -23.88
CA ALA A 350 -5.44 28.97 -24.45
C ALA A 350 -6.09 30.14 -25.20
N GLN A 351 -5.55 31.36 -25.09
CA GLN A 351 -6.10 32.51 -25.80
C GLN A 351 -5.88 32.38 -27.30
N ILE A 352 -6.74 33.07 -28.07
CA ILE A 352 -6.74 33.02 -29.54
C ILE A 352 -6.07 34.28 -30.12
N THR A 353 -6.19 35.40 -29.43
CA THR A 353 -5.64 36.69 -29.87
C THR A 353 -4.69 37.27 -28.82
N LEU A 354 -3.76 38.12 -29.26
CA LEU A 354 -2.85 38.86 -28.39
C LEU A 354 -3.62 39.83 -27.45
N ALA A 355 -4.68 40.47 -27.94
CA ALA A 355 -5.52 41.34 -27.13
C ALA A 355 -6.16 40.60 -25.94
N GLU A 356 -6.61 39.36 -26.11
CA GLU A 356 -7.12 38.52 -25.02
C GLU A 356 -6.01 38.18 -24.03
N VAL A 357 -4.78 37.94 -24.49
CA VAL A 357 -3.61 37.72 -23.61
C VAL A 357 -3.36 38.98 -22.76
N GLU A 358 -3.35 40.16 -23.34
CA GLU A 358 -3.16 41.44 -22.66
C GLU A 358 -4.25 41.70 -21.62
N GLU A 359 -5.51 41.41 -21.93
CA GLU A 359 -6.64 41.51 -20.99
C GLU A 359 -6.43 40.56 -19.79
N GLN A 360 -6.06 39.31 -20.05
CA GLN A 360 -5.81 38.33 -18.99
C GLN A 360 -4.59 38.67 -18.12
N VAL A 361 -3.56 39.30 -18.70
CA VAL A 361 -2.38 39.76 -17.94
C VAL A 361 -2.73 40.86 -16.96
N ASN A 362 -3.71 41.70 -17.28
CA ASN A 362 -4.16 42.79 -16.40
C ASN A 362 -5.06 42.31 -15.25
N GLU A 363 -5.63 41.10 -15.35
CA GLU A 363 -6.60 40.55 -14.41
C GLU A 363 -6.22 39.15 -13.89
N PHE A 364 -5.00 38.96 -13.42
CA PHE A 364 -4.60 37.68 -12.86
C PHE A 364 -5.41 37.28 -11.60
N PRO A 365 -5.76 35.97 -11.43
CA PRO A 365 -6.43 35.53 -10.22
C PRO A 365 -5.49 35.66 -9.01
N PRO A 366 -5.95 36.30 -7.89
CA PRO A 366 -5.12 36.55 -6.73
C PRO A 366 -4.78 35.31 -5.92
N GLU A 367 -5.58 34.23 -6.09
CA GLU A 367 -5.50 32.97 -5.34
C GLU A 367 -5.85 31.78 -6.22
N ILE A 368 -5.39 30.60 -5.81
CA ILE A 368 -5.60 29.36 -6.54
C ILE A 368 -7.08 29.01 -6.71
N ASN A 369 -7.91 29.27 -5.69
CA ASN A 369 -9.35 29.01 -5.77
C ASN A 369 -10.02 29.91 -6.83
N LYS A 370 -9.59 31.16 -6.96
CA LYS A 370 -10.08 32.07 -8.02
C LYS A 370 -9.64 31.60 -9.41
N ALA A 371 -8.46 30.96 -9.52
CA ALA A 371 -8.06 30.35 -10.78
C ALA A 371 -8.96 29.16 -11.13
N TYR A 372 -9.28 28.32 -10.15
CA TYR A 372 -10.21 27.21 -10.34
C TYR A 372 -11.63 27.67 -10.67
N GLU A 373 -12.14 28.73 -9.98
CA GLU A 373 -13.43 29.35 -10.30
C GLU A 373 -13.49 29.79 -11.76
N ARG A 374 -12.47 30.47 -12.28
CA ARG A 374 -12.41 30.87 -13.70
C ARG A 374 -12.43 29.70 -14.67
N ILE A 375 -11.78 28.60 -14.31
CA ILE A 375 -11.81 27.37 -15.14
C ILE A 375 -13.23 26.79 -15.10
N MET A 376 -13.82 26.68 -13.91
CA MET A 376 -15.18 26.16 -13.78
C MET A 376 -16.22 27.07 -14.46
N ASP A 377 -16.06 28.39 -14.40
CA ASP A 377 -16.94 29.34 -15.13
C ASP A 377 -16.90 29.10 -16.64
N ARG A 378 -15.73 28.86 -17.21
CA ARG A 378 -15.62 28.47 -18.62
C ARG A 378 -16.34 27.15 -18.92
N ILE A 379 -16.17 26.14 -18.06
CA ILE A 379 -16.84 24.87 -18.23
C ILE A 379 -18.36 24.99 -18.07
N ILE A 380 -18.84 25.78 -17.10
CA ILE A 380 -20.26 25.85 -16.74
C ILE A 380 -21.02 26.86 -17.63
N HIS A 381 -20.44 28.02 -17.90
CA HIS A 381 -21.17 29.13 -18.53
C HIS A 381 -20.80 29.31 -20.00
N GLN A 382 -19.57 29.02 -20.41
CA GLN A 382 -19.13 29.27 -21.80
C GLN A 382 -19.17 28.02 -22.67
N ALA A 383 -19.01 26.80 -22.07
CA ALA A 383 -19.04 25.59 -22.86
C ALA A 383 -20.47 25.18 -23.30
N PRO A 384 -20.63 24.58 -24.49
CA PRO A 384 -21.91 24.02 -24.94
C PRO A 384 -22.50 23.05 -23.91
N HIS A 385 -23.82 22.99 -23.82
CA HIS A 385 -24.53 22.15 -22.82
C HIS A 385 -24.00 20.72 -22.74
N GLN A 386 -23.73 20.07 -23.88
CA GLN A 386 -23.23 18.69 -23.92
C GLN A 386 -21.80 18.59 -23.37
N MET A 387 -20.94 19.55 -23.71
CA MET A 387 -19.57 19.64 -23.19
C MET A 387 -19.57 19.84 -21.68
N ARG A 388 -20.40 20.76 -21.17
CA ARG A 388 -20.58 21.01 -19.75
C ARG A 388 -21.01 19.76 -19.00
N ARG A 389 -22.03 19.04 -19.52
CA ARG A 389 -22.51 17.79 -18.92
C ARG A 389 -21.42 16.73 -18.89
N GLY A 390 -20.66 16.57 -19.98
CA GLY A 390 -19.55 15.64 -20.09
C GLY A 390 -18.42 15.98 -19.12
N ALA A 391 -18.09 17.26 -19.00
CA ALA A 391 -17.05 17.75 -18.07
C ALA A 391 -17.40 17.49 -16.61
N LEU A 392 -18.60 17.86 -16.17
CA LEU A 392 -19.06 17.63 -14.79
C LEU A 392 -19.14 16.14 -14.46
N GLN A 393 -19.55 15.31 -15.42
CA GLN A 393 -19.56 13.86 -15.27
C GLN A 393 -18.13 13.32 -15.09
N LEU A 394 -17.20 13.72 -15.94
CA LEU A 394 -15.79 13.33 -15.88
C LEU A 394 -15.15 13.78 -14.56
N LEU A 395 -15.29 15.03 -14.18
CA LEU A 395 -14.75 15.57 -12.93
C LEU A 395 -15.30 14.84 -11.71
N GLY A 396 -16.61 14.54 -11.70
CA GLY A 396 -17.24 13.75 -10.65
C GLY A 396 -16.64 12.34 -10.52
N TRP A 397 -16.38 11.67 -11.63
CA TRP A 397 -15.73 10.38 -11.63
C TRP A 397 -14.30 10.45 -11.11
N LEU A 398 -13.51 11.46 -11.55
CA LEU A 398 -12.13 11.65 -11.10
C LEU A 398 -12.03 11.98 -9.60
N VAL A 399 -12.98 12.77 -9.08
CA VAL A 399 -13.05 13.12 -7.65
C VAL A 399 -13.32 11.89 -6.78
N CYS A 400 -14.25 11.01 -7.20
CA CYS A 400 -14.70 9.85 -6.43
C CYS A 400 -13.93 8.56 -6.76
N ALA A 401 -13.09 8.56 -7.80
CA ALA A 401 -12.33 7.37 -8.21
C ALA A 401 -11.49 6.79 -7.06
N LYS A 402 -11.59 5.48 -6.85
CA LYS A 402 -10.85 4.76 -5.79
C LYS A 402 -9.39 4.46 -6.15
N ARG A 403 -9.03 4.67 -7.41
CA ARG A 403 -7.69 4.70 -7.97
C ARG A 403 -7.69 5.58 -9.23
N PRO A 404 -6.52 6.04 -9.67
CA PRO A 404 -6.42 6.71 -10.96
C PRO A 404 -7.05 5.86 -12.08
N LEU A 405 -7.84 6.50 -12.94
CA LEU A 405 -8.53 5.86 -14.06
C LEU A 405 -7.72 6.04 -15.34
N LYS A 406 -7.60 4.97 -16.13
CA LYS A 406 -7.04 5.07 -17.47
C LYS A 406 -8.09 5.62 -18.44
N TRP A 407 -7.65 6.31 -19.49
CA TRP A 407 -8.57 6.93 -20.44
C TRP A 407 -9.52 5.92 -21.09
N HIS A 408 -9.04 4.72 -21.43
CA HIS A 408 -9.90 3.67 -22.00
C HIS A 408 -10.97 3.16 -21.00
N GLU A 409 -10.66 3.14 -19.69
CA GLU A 409 -11.65 2.79 -18.66
C GLU A 409 -12.74 3.85 -18.55
N ILE A 410 -12.37 5.13 -18.65
CA ILE A 410 -13.33 6.26 -18.69
C ILE A 410 -14.19 6.16 -19.93
N GLN A 411 -13.63 5.85 -21.08
CA GLN A 411 -14.37 5.64 -22.32
C GLN A 411 -15.34 4.47 -22.21
N SER A 412 -14.92 3.35 -21.61
CA SER A 412 -15.79 2.19 -21.37
C SER A 412 -16.92 2.53 -20.39
N LEU A 413 -16.61 3.24 -19.30
CA LEU A 413 -17.60 3.72 -18.35
C LEU A 413 -18.65 4.62 -19.01
N LYS A 414 -18.23 5.52 -19.88
CA LYS A 414 -19.11 6.41 -20.64
C LYS A 414 -20.00 5.66 -21.63
N SER A 415 -19.51 4.53 -22.15
CA SER A 415 -20.20 3.74 -23.18
C SER A 415 -21.25 2.78 -22.65
N ILE A 416 -21.44 2.70 -21.32
CA ILE A 416 -22.48 1.88 -20.69
C ILE A 416 -23.85 2.47 -21.01
N ASN A 417 -24.67 1.72 -21.72
CA ASN A 417 -26.06 2.06 -22.04
C ASN A 417 -27.02 1.19 -21.22
N LEU A 418 -27.40 1.71 -20.06
CA LEU A 418 -28.29 0.98 -19.15
C LEU A 418 -29.69 0.76 -19.76
N GLY A 419 -30.21 1.75 -20.51
CA GLY A 419 -31.50 1.63 -21.16
C GLY A 419 -31.54 0.56 -22.27
N GLY A 420 -30.43 0.37 -22.98
CA GLY A 420 -30.26 -0.70 -23.98
C GLY A 420 -29.74 -2.00 -23.40
N GLN A 421 -29.30 -2.04 -22.16
CA GLN A 421 -28.67 -3.18 -21.47
C GLN A 421 -27.42 -3.75 -22.17
N PHE A 422 -26.59 -2.89 -22.76
CA PHE A 422 -25.33 -3.26 -23.41
C PHE A 422 -24.33 -2.11 -23.36
N VAL A 423 -23.08 -2.39 -23.72
CA VAL A 423 -22.03 -1.38 -23.88
C VAL A 423 -21.95 -0.96 -25.34
N ASP A 424 -22.19 0.33 -25.62
CA ASP A 424 -22.12 0.88 -26.97
C ASP A 424 -20.95 1.86 -27.13
N PHE A 425 -19.79 1.28 -27.30
CA PHE A 425 -18.55 2.04 -27.45
C PHE A 425 -18.52 2.93 -28.70
N ALA A 426 -19.22 2.52 -29.76
CA ALA A 426 -19.22 3.27 -31.01
C ALA A 426 -19.97 4.60 -30.88
N ARG A 427 -21.10 4.62 -30.16
CA ARG A 427 -22.01 5.79 -30.12
C ARG A 427 -21.84 6.65 -28.88
N HIS A 428 -21.42 6.06 -27.72
CA HIS A 428 -21.49 6.75 -26.43
C HIS A 428 -20.13 7.18 -25.87
N LYS A 429 -19.00 6.71 -26.41
CA LYS A 429 -17.68 7.20 -25.97
C LYS A 429 -17.53 8.70 -26.16
N PHE A 430 -16.71 9.35 -25.35
CA PHE A 430 -16.35 10.73 -25.60
C PHE A 430 -15.62 10.89 -26.93
N SER A 431 -16.06 11.80 -27.77
CA SER A 431 -15.42 12.16 -29.04
C SER A 431 -14.28 13.18 -28.88
N VAL A 432 -14.16 13.76 -27.69
CA VAL A 432 -13.16 14.76 -27.31
C VAL A 432 -12.25 14.19 -26.23
N SER A 433 -11.04 14.75 -26.10
CA SER A 433 -10.09 14.28 -25.09
C SER A 433 -10.53 14.62 -23.67
N GLY A 434 -10.04 13.87 -22.68
CA GLY A 434 -10.29 14.19 -21.27
C GLY A 434 -9.77 15.56 -20.86
N LYS A 435 -8.70 16.04 -21.51
CA LYS A 435 -8.13 17.35 -21.28
C LYS A 435 -9.03 18.46 -21.85
N ASP A 436 -9.66 18.25 -22.99
CA ASP A 436 -10.59 19.21 -23.57
C ASP A 436 -11.89 19.30 -22.75
N LEU A 437 -12.32 18.21 -22.15
CA LEU A 437 -13.49 18.18 -21.26
C LEU A 437 -13.21 18.84 -19.90
N GLY A 438 -12.17 18.39 -19.22
CA GLY A 438 -11.84 18.83 -17.86
C GLY A 438 -10.99 20.11 -17.81
N GLY A 439 -10.56 20.60 -18.98
CA GLY A 439 -9.72 21.78 -19.09
C GLY A 439 -8.42 21.64 -18.28
N SER A 440 -7.97 22.75 -17.72
CA SER A 440 -6.75 22.80 -16.91
C SER A 440 -6.86 22.11 -15.54
N LEU A 441 -8.04 21.61 -15.17
CA LEU A 441 -8.21 20.83 -13.94
C LEU A 441 -7.72 19.38 -14.06
N VAL A 442 -7.50 18.91 -15.29
CA VAL A 442 -7.22 17.49 -15.58
C VAL A 442 -5.89 17.36 -16.32
N GLU A 443 -5.12 16.35 -15.95
CA GLU A 443 -3.84 16.01 -16.57
C GLU A 443 -3.87 14.56 -17.06
N LEU A 444 -3.49 14.35 -18.33
CA LEU A 444 -3.28 13.01 -18.91
C LEU A 444 -1.80 12.64 -18.76
N ARG A 445 -1.53 11.57 -18.07
CA ARG A 445 -0.18 11.03 -17.90
C ARG A 445 0.27 10.17 -19.08
N ALA A 446 1.57 9.96 -19.20
CA ALA A 446 2.18 9.15 -20.27
C ALA A 446 1.70 7.68 -20.28
N ASP A 447 1.29 7.15 -19.13
CA ASP A 447 0.73 5.79 -18.98
C ASP A 447 -0.75 5.67 -19.35
N GLY A 448 -1.34 6.75 -19.88
CA GLY A 448 -2.76 6.83 -20.23
C GLY A 448 -3.69 7.08 -19.04
N THR A 449 -3.16 7.35 -17.87
CA THR A 449 -3.93 7.68 -16.66
C THR A 449 -4.40 9.14 -16.70
N LEU A 450 -5.66 9.37 -16.39
CA LEU A 450 -6.26 10.69 -16.28
C LEU A 450 -6.51 11.02 -14.81
N GLU A 451 -5.97 12.15 -14.35
CA GLU A 451 -6.08 12.58 -12.95
C GLU A 451 -6.38 14.07 -12.85
N LEU A 452 -6.85 14.52 -11.69
CA LEU A 452 -6.89 15.94 -11.38
C LEU A 452 -5.46 16.49 -11.25
N ILE A 453 -5.25 17.73 -11.72
CA ILE A 453 -3.93 18.39 -11.75
C ILE A 453 -3.23 18.45 -10.38
N HIS A 454 -4.02 18.51 -9.30
CA HIS A 454 -3.54 18.57 -7.92
C HIS A 454 -4.67 18.23 -6.94
N VAL A 455 -4.32 17.77 -5.72
CA VAL A 455 -5.29 17.48 -4.66
C VAL A 455 -6.14 18.69 -4.27
N SER A 456 -5.58 19.91 -4.34
CA SER A 456 -6.35 21.14 -4.07
C SER A 456 -7.47 21.40 -5.08
N ALA A 457 -7.36 20.90 -6.33
CA ALA A 457 -8.47 20.95 -7.28
C ALA A 457 -9.61 20.02 -6.84
N LYS A 458 -9.27 18.84 -6.28
CA LYS A 458 -10.25 17.94 -5.69
C LYS A 458 -10.99 18.62 -4.53
N MET A 459 -10.23 19.23 -3.58
CA MET A 459 -10.81 19.93 -2.43
C MET A 459 -11.70 21.11 -2.89
N PHE A 460 -11.24 21.88 -3.87
CA PHE A 460 -12.02 22.97 -4.44
C PHE A 460 -13.37 22.49 -5.02
N LEU A 461 -13.36 21.39 -5.78
CA LEU A 461 -14.58 20.84 -6.39
C LEU A 461 -15.57 20.29 -5.35
N ILE A 462 -15.07 19.90 -4.19
CA ILE A 462 -15.85 19.36 -3.07
C ILE A 462 -16.39 20.48 -2.18
N ASP A 463 -15.50 21.37 -1.69
CA ASP A 463 -15.77 22.32 -0.61
C ASP A 463 -16.44 23.61 -1.11
N ASN A 464 -16.18 24.02 -2.36
CA ASN A 464 -16.67 25.27 -2.91
C ASN A 464 -17.92 25.06 -3.77
N ALA A 465 -19.05 25.40 -3.16
CA ALA A 465 -20.32 25.69 -3.82
C ALA A 465 -20.98 24.57 -4.64
N GLY A 466 -20.83 23.29 -4.24
CA GLY A 466 -21.70 22.25 -4.80
C GLY A 466 -21.49 21.92 -6.26
N TYR A 467 -20.28 22.09 -6.79
CA TYR A 467 -19.97 21.59 -8.13
C TYR A 467 -20.09 20.06 -8.19
N ILE A 468 -19.67 19.38 -7.12
CA ILE A 468 -19.74 17.94 -7.01
C ILE A 468 -20.21 17.56 -5.62
N ASP A 469 -21.41 16.99 -5.57
CA ASP A 469 -21.92 16.31 -4.40
C ASP A 469 -21.28 14.90 -4.31
N ILE A 470 -20.37 14.74 -3.36
CA ILE A 470 -19.61 13.48 -3.20
C ILE A 470 -20.52 12.33 -2.91
N VAL A 471 -21.47 12.47 -1.98
CA VAL A 471 -22.37 11.40 -1.55
C VAL A 471 -23.21 10.92 -2.73
N ALA A 472 -23.81 11.89 -3.45
CA ALA A 472 -24.57 11.60 -4.65
C ALA A 472 -23.74 10.90 -5.73
N LYS A 473 -22.48 11.33 -5.92
CA LYS A 473 -21.57 10.72 -6.91
C LYS A 473 -21.05 9.36 -6.49
N GLU A 474 -20.80 9.13 -5.23
CA GLU A 474 -20.42 7.80 -4.72
C GLU A 474 -21.55 6.81 -4.88
N LEU A 475 -22.81 7.21 -4.56
CA LEU A 475 -24.00 6.39 -4.79
C LEU A 475 -24.21 6.12 -6.29
N GLU A 476 -24.07 7.14 -7.14
CA GLU A 476 -24.14 7.00 -8.60
C GLU A 476 -23.10 6.02 -9.14
N LEU A 477 -21.85 6.10 -8.67
CA LEU A 477 -20.80 5.19 -9.08
C LEU A 477 -20.99 3.77 -8.54
N ALA A 478 -21.53 3.63 -7.32
CA ALA A 478 -21.91 2.33 -6.76
C ALA A 478 -22.99 1.68 -7.62
N CYS A 479 -24.06 2.42 -7.92
CA CYS A 479 -25.15 1.98 -8.78
C CYS A 479 -24.63 1.61 -10.18
N LEU A 480 -23.82 2.48 -10.80
CA LEU A 480 -23.27 2.26 -12.13
C LEU A 480 -22.36 1.03 -12.20
N CYS A 481 -21.53 0.78 -11.17
CA CYS A 481 -20.73 -0.45 -11.09
C CYS A 481 -21.61 -1.69 -10.99
N ILE A 482 -22.67 -1.63 -10.19
CA ILE A 482 -23.58 -2.75 -9.96
C ILE A 482 -24.44 -2.99 -11.20
N ASP A 483 -25.01 -1.96 -11.81
CA ASP A 483 -25.81 -2.06 -13.03
C ASP A 483 -24.99 -2.53 -14.21
N TYR A 484 -23.74 -2.11 -14.32
CA TYR A 484 -22.83 -2.65 -15.31
C TYR A 484 -22.64 -4.16 -15.14
N LEU A 485 -22.42 -4.63 -13.90
CA LEU A 485 -22.31 -6.06 -13.61
C LEU A 485 -23.64 -6.80 -13.79
N ASN A 486 -24.78 -6.10 -13.73
CA ASN A 486 -26.11 -6.62 -14.02
C ASN A 486 -26.41 -6.79 -15.52
N LEU A 487 -25.58 -6.25 -16.43
CA LEU A 487 -25.80 -6.37 -17.87
C LEU A 487 -25.88 -7.84 -18.31
N PRO A 488 -26.65 -8.17 -19.37
CA PRO A 488 -26.77 -9.54 -19.90
C PRO A 488 -25.43 -10.17 -20.28
N ALA A 489 -24.41 -9.34 -20.58
CA ALA A 489 -23.06 -9.80 -20.88
C ALA A 489 -22.42 -10.59 -19.73
N PHE A 490 -22.84 -10.36 -18.48
CA PHE A 490 -22.32 -11.02 -17.30
C PHE A 490 -23.13 -12.24 -16.84
N GLY A 491 -24.20 -12.58 -17.54
CA GLY A 491 -25.03 -13.76 -17.30
C GLY A 491 -24.67 -14.98 -18.14
N CYS A 492 -23.66 -14.90 -18.99
CA CYS A 492 -23.22 -15.97 -19.88
C CYS A 492 -21.70 -15.97 -20.04
N GLN A 493 -21.16 -17.06 -20.62
CA GLN A 493 -19.73 -17.15 -20.88
C GLN A 493 -19.27 -16.03 -21.83
N PRO A 494 -18.10 -15.42 -21.60
CA PRO A 494 -17.57 -14.39 -22.46
C PRO A 494 -17.31 -14.92 -23.87
N THR A 495 -17.70 -14.15 -24.90
CA THR A 495 -17.43 -14.48 -26.31
C THR A 495 -16.45 -13.49 -26.91
N THR A 496 -15.74 -13.94 -27.98
CA THR A 496 -14.83 -13.10 -28.76
C THR A 496 -15.51 -11.82 -29.26
N GLU A 497 -16.75 -11.92 -29.73
CA GLU A 497 -17.53 -10.80 -30.24
C GLU A 497 -17.75 -9.74 -29.14
N ARG A 498 -18.17 -10.15 -27.94
CA ARG A 498 -18.40 -9.24 -26.80
C ARG A 498 -17.11 -8.57 -26.31
N VAL A 499 -16.02 -9.32 -26.31
CA VAL A 499 -14.70 -8.75 -25.98
C VAL A 499 -14.31 -7.69 -27.01
N LEU A 500 -14.44 -8.00 -28.31
CA LEU A 500 -14.13 -7.04 -29.36
C LEU A 500 -15.09 -5.84 -29.40
N ASN A 501 -16.31 -5.98 -28.91
CA ASN A 501 -17.26 -4.88 -28.77
C ASN A 501 -16.88 -3.95 -27.57
N GLY A 502 -16.10 -4.46 -26.61
CA GLY A 502 -15.66 -3.69 -25.42
C GLY A 502 -16.60 -3.84 -24.24
N ASP A 503 -17.46 -4.88 -24.22
CA ASP A 503 -18.44 -5.10 -23.16
C ASP A 503 -17.79 -5.20 -21.77
N TYR A 504 -16.52 -5.58 -21.69
CA TYR A 504 -15.79 -5.82 -20.43
C TYR A 504 -14.70 -4.80 -20.13
N GLY A 505 -14.65 -3.66 -20.86
CA GLY A 505 -13.57 -2.66 -20.68
C GLY A 505 -13.56 -1.96 -19.31
N PHE A 506 -14.68 -1.95 -18.60
CA PHE A 506 -14.79 -1.38 -17.24
C PHE A 506 -14.79 -2.45 -16.12
N LEU A 507 -14.68 -3.74 -16.47
CA LEU A 507 -14.81 -4.88 -15.56
C LEU A 507 -13.86 -4.80 -14.35
N ASP A 508 -12.56 -4.58 -14.60
CA ASP A 508 -11.54 -4.58 -13.53
C ASP A 508 -11.78 -3.47 -12.49
N TYR A 509 -12.33 -2.34 -12.94
CA TYR A 509 -12.66 -1.27 -12.00
C TYR A 509 -13.92 -1.60 -11.20
N ALA A 510 -14.99 -2.01 -11.87
CA ALA A 510 -16.27 -2.30 -11.25
C ALA A 510 -16.15 -3.41 -10.20
N VAL A 511 -15.51 -4.53 -10.56
CA VAL A 511 -15.29 -5.68 -9.67
C VAL A 511 -14.54 -5.30 -8.39
N LEU A 512 -13.49 -4.49 -8.50
CA LEU A 512 -12.66 -4.14 -7.34
C LEU A 512 -13.25 -3.04 -6.46
N ASN A 513 -14.12 -2.17 -7.00
CA ASN A 513 -14.45 -0.91 -6.32
C ASN A 513 -15.94 -0.71 -6.00
N TRP A 514 -16.84 -1.58 -6.45
CA TRP A 514 -18.27 -1.43 -6.15
C TRP A 514 -18.56 -1.35 -4.63
N THR A 515 -17.93 -2.20 -3.80
CA THR A 515 -18.08 -2.14 -2.34
C THR A 515 -17.49 -0.89 -1.73
N ARG A 516 -16.40 -0.36 -2.31
CA ARG A 516 -15.76 0.87 -1.84
C ARG A 516 -16.62 2.10 -2.11
N HIS A 517 -17.31 2.13 -3.27
CA HIS A 517 -18.27 3.19 -3.59
C HIS A 517 -19.53 3.07 -2.74
N LEU A 518 -20.04 1.85 -2.57
CA LEU A 518 -21.16 1.57 -1.66
C LEU A 518 -20.86 2.06 -0.24
N GLU A 519 -19.66 1.73 0.28
CA GLU A 519 -19.21 2.19 1.59
C GLU A 519 -19.16 3.71 1.70
N ALA A 520 -18.57 4.39 0.72
CA ALA A 520 -18.40 5.84 0.75
C ALA A 520 -19.74 6.57 0.61
N GLY A 521 -20.66 6.07 -0.23
CA GLY A 521 -21.98 6.65 -0.45
C GLY A 521 -22.95 6.48 0.71
N THR A 522 -22.77 5.42 1.55
CA THR A 522 -23.68 5.13 2.66
C THR A 522 -23.27 5.76 3.99
N LEU A 523 -22.18 6.51 4.05
CA LEU A 523 -21.72 7.14 5.30
C LEU A 523 -22.57 8.34 5.74
N HIS A 524 -23.08 9.13 4.81
CA HIS A 524 -23.84 10.35 5.06
C HIS A 524 -24.98 10.44 4.04
N LEU A 525 -26.19 10.04 4.42
CA LEU A 525 -27.30 9.83 3.49
C LEU A 525 -28.37 10.94 3.50
N ASP A 526 -28.18 11.98 4.32
CA ASP A 526 -29.18 13.04 4.48
C ASP A 526 -29.50 13.68 3.11
N GLY A 527 -30.76 13.55 2.67
CA GLY A 527 -31.24 14.13 1.40
C GLY A 527 -30.97 13.31 0.15
N HIS A 528 -30.58 12.03 0.27
CA HIS A 528 -30.26 11.16 -0.90
C HIS A 528 -31.09 9.86 -0.92
N GLU A 529 -32.28 9.86 -0.30
CA GLU A 529 -33.14 8.68 -0.17
C GLU A 529 -33.53 8.08 -1.55
N ASP A 530 -33.77 8.92 -2.55
CA ASP A 530 -34.11 8.48 -3.91
C ASP A 530 -32.98 7.67 -4.55
N LYS A 531 -31.73 8.11 -4.36
CA LYS A 531 -30.55 7.38 -4.88
C LYS A 531 -30.30 6.08 -4.14
N VAL A 532 -30.61 6.03 -2.86
CA VAL A 532 -30.57 4.79 -2.08
C VAL A 532 -31.63 3.80 -2.54
N ALA A 533 -32.83 4.27 -2.90
CA ALA A 533 -33.87 3.43 -3.47
C ALA A 533 -33.44 2.84 -4.83
N GLU A 534 -32.90 3.66 -5.73
CA GLU A 534 -32.37 3.21 -7.02
C GLU A 534 -31.26 2.17 -6.83
N LEU A 535 -30.31 2.45 -5.94
CA LEU A 535 -29.22 1.52 -5.60
C LEU A 535 -29.76 0.21 -4.99
N SER A 536 -30.85 0.27 -4.22
CA SER A 536 -31.45 -0.93 -3.61
C SER A 536 -32.02 -1.87 -4.68
N GLU A 537 -32.67 -1.35 -5.72
CA GLU A 537 -33.20 -2.14 -6.85
C GLU A 537 -32.05 -2.79 -7.64
N SER A 538 -30.98 -2.03 -7.89
CA SER A 538 -29.78 -2.52 -8.56
C SER A 538 -29.11 -3.64 -7.75
N LEU A 539 -28.99 -3.48 -6.42
CA LEU A 539 -28.42 -4.45 -5.50
C LEU A 539 -29.28 -5.72 -5.42
N GLU A 540 -30.60 -5.61 -5.37
CA GLU A 540 -31.47 -6.78 -5.38
C GLU A 540 -31.26 -7.65 -6.63
N THR A 541 -31.21 -6.99 -7.80
CA THR A 541 -30.95 -7.67 -9.06
C THR A 541 -29.56 -8.31 -9.07
N PHE A 542 -28.54 -7.59 -8.55
CA PHE A 542 -27.17 -8.07 -8.46
C PHE A 542 -27.05 -9.30 -7.55
N ILE A 543 -27.61 -9.24 -6.35
CA ILE A 543 -27.59 -10.37 -5.40
C ILE A 543 -28.30 -11.56 -5.99
N ARG A 544 -29.49 -11.38 -6.57
CA ARG A 544 -30.25 -12.47 -7.21
C ARG A 544 -29.49 -13.14 -8.37
N LYS A 545 -28.69 -12.36 -9.13
CA LYS A 545 -27.96 -12.84 -10.32
C LYS A 545 -26.62 -13.48 -9.99
N HIS A 546 -25.86 -12.91 -9.04
CA HIS A 546 -24.47 -13.25 -8.81
C HIS A 546 -24.21 -13.93 -7.46
N SER A 547 -25.15 -13.88 -6.51
CA SER A 547 -24.94 -14.45 -5.18
C SER A 547 -25.27 -15.95 -5.17
N LYS A 548 -24.39 -16.72 -4.52
CA LYS A 548 -24.60 -18.13 -4.18
C LYS A 548 -24.84 -18.24 -2.68
N GLU A 549 -25.63 -19.21 -2.26
CA GLU A 549 -25.79 -19.48 -0.83
C GLU A 549 -24.47 -19.99 -0.24
N PRO A 550 -23.92 -19.32 0.80
CA PRO A 550 -22.71 -19.79 1.43
C PRO A 550 -22.98 -21.06 2.24
N THR A 551 -22.15 -22.08 2.06
CA THR A 551 -22.18 -23.28 2.90
C THR A 551 -21.65 -23.01 4.31
N ALA A 552 -20.87 -21.92 4.50
CA ALA A 552 -20.38 -21.45 5.78
C ALA A 552 -20.63 -19.94 5.92
N ARG A 553 -21.50 -19.54 6.86
CA ARG A 553 -21.78 -18.12 7.12
C ARG A 553 -20.58 -17.41 7.70
N LEU A 554 -20.25 -16.26 7.14
CA LEU A 554 -19.18 -15.38 7.60
C LEU A 554 -19.64 -14.55 8.81
N SER A 555 -18.69 -14.25 9.71
CA SER A 555 -18.91 -13.27 10.77
C SER A 555 -18.82 -11.86 10.20
N ILE A 556 -19.90 -11.11 10.31
CA ILE A 556 -19.99 -9.75 9.78
C ILE A 556 -19.38 -8.76 10.77
N SER A 557 -18.48 -7.90 10.28
CA SER A 557 -17.87 -6.86 11.10
C SER A 557 -18.88 -5.78 11.52
N GLY A 558 -18.72 -5.19 12.70
CA GLY A 558 -19.55 -4.07 13.13
C GLY A 558 -19.43 -2.84 12.21
N ARG A 559 -18.33 -2.71 11.46
CA ARG A 559 -18.14 -1.69 10.45
C ARG A 559 -19.05 -1.93 9.25
N THR A 560 -19.06 -3.14 8.70
CA THR A 560 -19.90 -3.54 7.57
C THR A 560 -21.38 -3.36 7.90
N LYS A 561 -21.81 -3.80 9.09
CA LYS A 561 -23.20 -3.62 9.56
C LYS A 561 -23.65 -2.15 9.62
N ARG A 562 -22.80 -1.27 10.16
CA ARG A 562 -23.12 0.17 10.22
C ARG A 562 -23.27 0.79 8.85
N ARG A 563 -22.49 0.36 7.86
CA ARG A 563 -22.51 0.87 6.49
C ARG A 563 -23.72 0.42 5.71
N LEU A 564 -24.13 -0.82 5.92
CA LEU A 564 -25.30 -1.40 5.25
C LEU A 564 -26.60 -1.14 5.99
N LYS A 565 -26.60 -0.33 7.06
CA LYS A 565 -27.79 -0.08 7.89
C LYS A 565 -28.97 0.51 7.10
N CYS A 566 -28.70 1.33 6.08
CA CYS A 566 -29.75 1.90 5.23
C CYS A 566 -30.55 0.86 4.45
N PHE A 567 -30.02 -0.36 4.29
CA PHE A 567 -30.66 -1.49 3.62
C PHE A 567 -31.26 -2.52 4.57
N GLU A 568 -31.25 -2.29 5.91
CA GLU A 568 -31.65 -3.27 6.94
C GLU A 568 -33.09 -3.78 6.78
N ASN A 569 -33.96 -2.98 6.19
CA ASN A 569 -35.38 -3.33 5.97
C ASN A 569 -35.65 -4.10 4.66
N LEU A 570 -34.62 -4.37 3.85
CA LEU A 570 -34.78 -5.07 2.59
C LEU A 570 -34.77 -6.59 2.77
N ASN A 571 -35.58 -7.30 1.99
CA ASN A 571 -35.75 -8.75 2.06
C ASN A 571 -34.46 -9.53 1.82
N PHE A 572 -33.51 -8.98 1.08
CA PHE A 572 -32.22 -9.58 0.74
C PHE A 572 -31.05 -9.08 1.61
N TYR A 573 -31.33 -8.36 2.70
CA TYR A 573 -30.30 -7.74 3.55
C TYR A 573 -29.26 -8.75 4.06
N ASP A 574 -29.69 -9.91 4.58
CA ASP A 574 -28.78 -10.95 5.06
C ASP A 574 -27.83 -11.46 3.95
N GLN A 575 -28.36 -11.60 2.74
CA GLN A 575 -27.56 -12.01 1.57
C GLN A 575 -26.57 -10.94 1.17
N LEU A 576 -26.99 -9.67 1.21
CA LEU A 576 -26.12 -8.52 0.92
C LEU A 576 -24.97 -8.43 1.93
N GLU A 577 -25.23 -8.57 3.23
CA GLU A 577 -24.18 -8.58 4.25
C GLU A 577 -23.16 -9.69 4.01
N GLN A 578 -23.62 -10.91 3.70
CA GLN A 578 -22.75 -12.04 3.41
C GLN A 578 -21.95 -11.82 2.12
N ALA A 579 -22.56 -11.28 1.08
CA ALA A 579 -21.92 -10.98 -0.19
C ALA A 579 -20.82 -9.94 -0.01
N VAL A 580 -21.09 -8.82 0.67
CA VAL A 580 -20.10 -7.77 0.94
C VAL A 580 -18.97 -8.32 1.80
N ALA A 581 -19.26 -9.04 2.88
CA ALA A 581 -18.24 -9.59 3.76
C ALA A 581 -17.36 -10.63 3.05
N SER A 582 -17.97 -11.50 2.23
CA SER A 582 -17.25 -12.47 1.41
C SER A 582 -16.33 -11.77 0.40
N TRP A 583 -16.84 -10.76 -0.29
CA TRP A 583 -16.08 -10.02 -1.29
C TRP A 583 -14.92 -9.25 -0.66
N GLU A 584 -15.14 -8.53 0.43
CA GLU A 584 -14.06 -7.87 1.19
C GLU A 584 -13.00 -8.86 1.65
N LYS A 585 -13.39 -10.07 2.05
CA LYS A 585 -12.47 -11.14 2.45
C LYS A 585 -11.63 -11.62 1.26
N GLN A 586 -12.24 -11.81 0.09
CA GLN A 586 -11.54 -12.19 -1.15
C GLN A 586 -10.51 -11.14 -1.57
N LEU A 587 -10.83 -9.85 -1.42
CA LEU A 587 -9.91 -8.76 -1.73
C LEU A 587 -8.73 -8.62 -0.74
N ARG A 588 -8.81 -9.19 0.46
CA ARG A 588 -7.77 -9.09 1.50
C ARG A 588 -6.88 -10.32 1.59
N LEU A 589 -7.43 -11.52 1.37
CA LEU A 589 -6.69 -12.76 1.57
C LEU A 589 -5.90 -13.17 0.33
N LEU A 590 -4.61 -13.41 0.53
CA LEU A 590 -3.68 -13.86 -0.52
C LEU A 590 -3.84 -15.32 -0.92
N GLU A 591 -4.22 -16.17 0.03
CA GLU A 591 -4.37 -17.61 -0.17
C GLU A 591 -5.74 -18.03 -0.70
N GLY A 592 -6.60 -17.04 -0.98
CA GLY A 592 -7.97 -17.29 -1.38
C GLY A 592 -8.90 -17.52 -0.18
N VAL A 593 -10.18 -17.44 -0.46
CA VAL A 593 -11.25 -17.75 0.50
C VAL A 593 -11.61 -19.21 0.33
N LYS A 594 -12.00 -19.91 1.39
CA LYS A 594 -12.48 -21.29 1.29
C LYS A 594 -13.69 -21.33 0.35
N SER A 595 -13.77 -22.35 -0.50
CA SER A 595 -14.84 -22.51 -1.50
C SER A 595 -16.25 -22.32 -0.91
N GLY A 596 -16.49 -22.79 0.32
CA GLY A 596 -17.78 -22.65 1.00
C GLY A 596 -18.11 -21.23 1.52
N GLU A 597 -17.18 -20.31 1.49
CA GLU A 597 -17.32 -18.91 1.94
C GLU A 597 -17.44 -17.94 0.75
N ILE A 598 -17.29 -18.42 -0.48
CA ILE A 598 -17.42 -17.61 -1.70
C ILE A 598 -18.90 -17.45 -2.00
N VAL A 599 -19.37 -16.20 -1.91
CA VAL A 599 -20.75 -15.81 -2.18
C VAL A 599 -20.89 -15.22 -3.59
N LEU A 600 -19.87 -14.53 -4.08
CA LEU A 600 -19.85 -13.87 -5.39
C LEU A 600 -18.73 -14.43 -6.26
N ASP A 601 -19.08 -14.78 -7.51
CA ASP A 601 -18.19 -15.41 -8.50
C ASP A 601 -17.54 -14.40 -9.48
N LEU A 602 -17.46 -13.14 -9.08
CA LEU A 602 -16.95 -12.06 -9.94
C LEU A 602 -15.48 -12.25 -10.34
N GLY A 603 -14.69 -12.87 -9.47
CA GLY A 603 -13.28 -13.16 -9.72
C GLY A 603 -13.11 -14.16 -10.88
N ASP A 604 -13.83 -15.27 -10.83
CA ASP A 604 -13.75 -16.33 -11.84
C ASP A 604 -14.31 -15.84 -13.19
N PHE A 605 -15.35 -15.01 -13.17
CA PHE A 605 -15.86 -14.38 -14.37
C PHE A 605 -14.79 -13.46 -15.01
N ALA A 606 -14.11 -12.63 -14.22
CA ALA A 606 -13.04 -11.77 -14.71
C ALA A 606 -11.90 -12.59 -15.35
N LEU A 607 -11.57 -13.74 -14.77
CA LEU A 607 -10.57 -14.66 -15.33
C LEU A 607 -11.01 -15.25 -16.67
N SER A 608 -12.29 -15.60 -16.81
CA SER A 608 -12.85 -16.11 -18.05
C SER A 608 -12.78 -15.08 -19.17
N VAL A 609 -13.11 -13.82 -18.89
CA VAL A 609 -12.97 -12.70 -19.85
C VAL A 609 -11.51 -12.52 -20.27
N ARG A 610 -10.58 -12.55 -19.33
CA ARG A 610 -9.15 -12.39 -19.63
C ARG A 610 -8.62 -13.51 -20.51
N LYS A 611 -9.04 -14.74 -20.25
CA LYS A 611 -8.65 -15.87 -21.08
C LYS A 611 -9.05 -15.63 -22.55
N VAL A 612 -10.29 -15.23 -22.81
CA VAL A 612 -10.77 -14.93 -24.17
C VAL A 612 -9.98 -13.76 -24.78
N LEU A 613 -9.71 -12.73 -23.99
CA LEU A 613 -8.92 -11.56 -24.43
C LEU A 613 -7.48 -11.95 -24.80
N GLU A 614 -6.82 -12.76 -23.97
CA GLU A 614 -5.49 -13.29 -24.23
C GLU A 614 -5.46 -14.19 -25.46
N ASP A 615 -6.45 -15.06 -25.63
CA ASP A 615 -6.56 -15.94 -26.79
C ASP A 615 -6.72 -15.14 -28.10
N ILE A 616 -7.48 -14.03 -28.10
CA ILE A 616 -7.61 -13.13 -29.25
C ILE A 616 -6.26 -12.48 -29.58
N VAL A 617 -5.56 -11.94 -28.58
CA VAL A 617 -4.29 -11.25 -28.78
C VAL A 617 -3.20 -12.20 -29.27
N THR A 618 -3.18 -13.44 -28.76
CA THR A 618 -2.16 -14.42 -29.14
C THR A 618 -2.43 -15.10 -30.49
N SER A 619 -3.70 -15.23 -30.89
CA SER A 619 -4.08 -15.89 -32.13
C SER A 619 -4.22 -14.98 -33.34
N SER A 620 -4.39 -13.66 -33.12
CA SER A 620 -4.60 -12.69 -34.19
C SER A 620 -3.38 -11.79 -34.39
N SER A 621 -2.83 -11.83 -35.60
CA SER A 621 -1.81 -10.90 -36.11
C SER A 621 -2.41 -9.68 -36.84
N ASP A 622 -3.75 -9.52 -36.86
CA ASP A 622 -4.42 -8.40 -37.54
C ASP A 622 -4.25 -7.10 -36.71
N PRO A 623 -3.56 -6.09 -37.25
CA PRO A 623 -3.37 -4.80 -36.58
C PRO A 623 -4.70 -4.10 -36.24
N SER A 624 -5.77 -4.36 -37.00
CA SER A 624 -7.06 -3.74 -36.71
C SER A 624 -7.72 -4.30 -35.46
N ILE A 625 -7.53 -5.58 -35.18
CA ILE A 625 -8.01 -6.25 -33.96
C ILE A 625 -7.17 -5.80 -32.76
N GLN A 626 -5.86 -5.76 -32.93
CA GLN A 626 -4.96 -5.27 -31.87
C GLN A 626 -5.31 -3.84 -31.45
N LYS A 627 -5.53 -2.95 -32.42
CA LYS A 627 -5.96 -1.58 -32.14
C LYS A 627 -7.32 -1.51 -31.45
N LYS A 628 -8.30 -2.33 -31.88
CA LYS A 628 -9.62 -2.39 -31.19
C LYS A 628 -9.49 -2.82 -29.73
N ILE A 629 -8.57 -3.71 -29.41
CA ILE A 629 -8.31 -4.16 -28.04
C ILE A 629 -7.60 -3.07 -27.27
N GLU A 630 -6.56 -2.46 -27.82
CA GLU A 630 -5.84 -1.36 -27.20
C GLU A 630 -6.75 -0.18 -26.86
N ASP A 631 -7.63 0.21 -27.76
CA ASP A 631 -8.59 1.31 -27.56
C ASP A 631 -9.57 1.03 -26.39
N LYS A 632 -9.86 -0.23 -26.05
CA LYS A 632 -10.89 -0.63 -25.09
C LYS A 632 -10.36 -1.21 -23.80
N TYR A 633 -9.19 -1.85 -23.83
CA TYR A 633 -8.57 -2.54 -22.69
C TYR A 633 -7.16 -2.07 -22.38
N GLY A 634 -6.57 -1.20 -23.23
CA GLY A 634 -5.17 -0.80 -23.14
C GLY A 634 -4.22 -1.85 -23.74
N ASN A 635 -2.92 -1.57 -23.67
CA ASN A 635 -1.88 -2.42 -24.25
C ASN A 635 -1.39 -3.53 -23.28
N MET A 636 -1.64 -3.41 -21.98
CA MET A 636 -1.20 -4.38 -20.97
C MET A 636 -2.31 -5.38 -20.65
N VAL A 637 -2.60 -6.27 -21.58
CA VAL A 637 -3.73 -7.21 -21.52
C VAL A 637 -3.45 -8.46 -20.70
N PHE A 638 -2.17 -8.85 -20.53
CA PHE A 638 -1.79 -10.04 -19.77
C PHE A 638 -1.74 -9.71 -18.27
N LYS A 639 -2.78 -10.05 -17.53
CA LYS A 639 -2.95 -9.65 -16.13
C LYS A 639 -2.81 -10.83 -15.17
N CYS A 640 -2.34 -10.55 -13.96
CA CYS A 640 -2.31 -11.53 -12.88
C CYS A 640 -3.74 -11.94 -12.48
N PRO A 641 -4.05 -13.23 -12.32
CA PRO A 641 -5.38 -13.68 -11.91
C PRO A 641 -5.73 -13.38 -10.45
N ARG A 642 -4.76 -13.05 -9.61
CA ARG A 642 -4.98 -12.83 -8.18
C ARG A 642 -5.50 -11.41 -7.93
N LEU A 643 -6.72 -11.29 -7.41
CA LEU A 643 -7.38 -10.02 -7.06
C LEU A 643 -6.54 -9.12 -6.14
N THR A 644 -5.74 -9.75 -5.25
CA THR A 644 -4.87 -9.04 -4.30
C THR A 644 -3.54 -8.59 -4.89
N CYS A 645 -3.24 -8.93 -6.14
CA CYS A 645 -1.99 -8.57 -6.79
C CYS A 645 -2.13 -7.26 -7.56
N GLN A 646 -1.15 -6.36 -7.42
CA GLN A 646 -1.15 -5.10 -8.20
C GLN A 646 -1.21 -5.32 -9.72
N PHE A 647 -0.62 -6.42 -10.21
CA PHE A 647 -0.65 -6.78 -11.62
C PHE A 647 -1.99 -7.35 -12.08
N PHE A 648 -2.98 -7.47 -11.19
CA PHE A 648 -4.37 -7.65 -11.57
C PHE A 648 -4.91 -6.42 -12.33
N ILE A 649 -4.42 -5.22 -11.99
CA ILE A 649 -4.82 -3.95 -12.60
C ILE A 649 -3.84 -3.54 -13.69
N ILE A 650 -2.54 -3.53 -13.38
CA ILE A 650 -1.49 -2.99 -14.25
C ILE A 650 -1.31 -3.89 -15.48
N GLY A 651 -1.13 -5.19 -15.28
CA GLY A 651 -0.85 -6.16 -16.35
C GLY A 651 0.58 -6.16 -16.85
N PHE A 652 0.80 -6.88 -17.95
CA PHE A 652 2.08 -7.04 -18.65
C PHE A 652 1.85 -6.91 -20.15
N LEU A 653 2.90 -6.57 -20.88
CA LEU A 653 2.85 -6.49 -22.36
C LEU A 653 2.84 -7.87 -22.99
N THR A 654 3.52 -8.84 -22.38
CA THR A 654 3.66 -10.19 -22.94
C THR A 654 3.13 -11.26 -22.00
N LYS A 655 2.68 -12.37 -22.58
CA LYS A 655 2.25 -13.58 -21.84
C LYS A 655 3.42 -14.15 -21.03
N LYS A 656 4.64 -14.13 -21.57
CA LYS A 656 5.84 -14.63 -20.91
C LYS A 656 6.11 -13.90 -19.60
N GLU A 657 6.09 -12.58 -19.60
CA GLU A 657 6.26 -11.77 -18.39
C GLU A 657 5.20 -12.08 -17.33
N ARG A 658 3.93 -12.22 -17.74
CA ARG A 658 2.85 -12.60 -16.85
C ARG A 658 3.08 -13.99 -16.26
N ASP A 659 3.47 -14.97 -17.06
CA ASP A 659 3.68 -16.36 -16.62
C ASP A 659 4.88 -16.45 -15.66
N GLU A 660 5.97 -15.77 -15.94
CA GLU A 660 7.09 -15.61 -15.01
C GLU A 660 6.65 -14.96 -13.68
N HIS A 661 5.78 -13.97 -13.75
CA HIS A 661 5.19 -13.39 -12.55
C HIS A 661 4.29 -14.38 -11.78
N LEU A 662 3.51 -15.23 -12.47
CA LEU A 662 2.67 -16.24 -11.83
C LEU A 662 3.48 -17.31 -11.10
N HIS A 663 4.62 -17.71 -11.63
CA HIS A 663 5.52 -18.63 -10.93
C HIS A 663 5.94 -18.10 -9.55
N LYS A 664 6.04 -16.78 -9.37
CA LYS A 664 6.30 -16.16 -8.07
C LYS A 664 5.18 -16.40 -7.05
N HIS A 665 3.94 -16.54 -7.53
CA HIS A 665 2.81 -16.84 -6.66
C HIS A 665 2.61 -18.33 -6.38
N THR A 666 2.82 -19.17 -7.38
CA THR A 666 2.48 -20.60 -7.33
C THR A 666 3.63 -21.48 -6.86
N ARG A 667 4.88 -21.01 -7.08
CA ARG A 667 6.10 -21.76 -6.76
C ARG A 667 6.02 -23.23 -7.17
N PRO A 668 5.81 -23.51 -8.47
CA PRO A 668 5.45 -24.83 -8.96
C PRO A 668 6.60 -25.85 -8.85
N PHE A 669 7.84 -25.38 -8.75
CA PHE A 669 9.03 -26.22 -8.73
C PHE A 669 9.34 -26.65 -7.29
N ARG A 670 9.08 -27.90 -6.95
CA ARG A 670 9.26 -28.44 -5.59
C ARG A 670 10.55 -29.24 -5.46
N CYS A 671 11.11 -29.27 -4.25
CA CYS A 671 12.21 -30.15 -3.90
C CYS A 671 11.74 -31.61 -3.94
N THR A 672 12.61 -32.51 -4.37
CA THR A 672 12.35 -33.95 -4.43
C THR A 672 12.40 -34.63 -3.06
N ASP A 673 13.13 -34.04 -2.11
CA ASP A 673 13.21 -34.51 -0.73
C ASP A 673 11.94 -34.10 0.04
N GLU A 674 11.11 -35.10 0.44
CA GLU A 674 9.86 -34.87 1.18
C GLU A 674 10.07 -34.26 2.57
N GLY A 675 11.22 -34.49 3.20
CA GLY A 675 11.61 -33.91 4.48
C GLY A 675 12.04 -32.46 4.42
N CYS A 676 12.30 -31.97 3.22
CA CYS A 676 12.78 -30.61 2.99
C CYS A 676 11.65 -29.56 2.96
N ARG A 677 11.90 -28.38 3.51
CA ARG A 677 10.97 -27.26 3.38
C ARG A 677 10.71 -26.86 1.92
N GLY A 678 11.66 -27.10 1.02
CA GLY A 678 11.51 -26.86 -0.42
C GLY A 678 10.46 -27.74 -1.09
N SER A 679 10.13 -28.92 -0.53
CA SER A 679 9.05 -29.78 -1.02
C SER A 679 7.67 -29.22 -0.68
N ILE A 680 7.57 -28.48 0.44
CA ILE A 680 6.32 -27.87 0.91
C ILE A 680 6.09 -26.50 0.23
N PHE A 681 7.10 -25.65 0.26
CA PHE A 681 6.95 -24.26 -0.19
C PHE A 681 7.22 -24.04 -1.67
N GLY A 682 7.99 -24.92 -2.30
CA GLY A 682 8.36 -24.82 -3.72
C GLY A 682 9.24 -23.60 -4.06
N PHE A 683 9.61 -23.52 -5.33
CA PHE A 683 10.45 -22.47 -5.90
C PHE A 683 9.76 -21.78 -7.08
N ALA A 684 10.13 -20.55 -7.38
CA ALA A 684 9.53 -19.78 -8.46
C ALA A 684 10.10 -20.17 -9.84
N SER A 685 11.30 -20.77 -9.87
CA SER A 685 11.93 -21.28 -11.09
C SER A 685 12.55 -22.66 -10.88
N MET A 686 12.71 -23.37 -11.98
CA MET A 686 13.40 -24.68 -12.01
C MET A 686 14.85 -24.54 -11.57
N TRP A 687 15.49 -23.45 -11.97
CA TRP A 687 16.86 -23.13 -11.59
C TRP A 687 17.01 -22.90 -10.06
N GLU A 688 16.04 -22.22 -9.42
CA GLU A 688 16.01 -22.06 -7.97
C GLU A 688 15.90 -23.40 -7.24
N ARG A 689 15.06 -24.31 -7.74
CA ARG A 689 14.91 -25.67 -7.21
C ARG A 689 16.18 -26.47 -7.36
N ASP A 690 16.74 -26.53 -8.57
CA ASP A 690 17.91 -27.34 -8.88
C ASP A 690 19.14 -26.87 -8.13
N ARG A 691 19.23 -25.57 -7.93
CA ARG A 691 20.24 -24.98 -7.07
C ARG A 691 20.04 -25.33 -5.60
N HIS A 692 18.82 -25.23 -5.08
CA HIS A 692 18.51 -25.67 -3.72
C HIS A 692 18.87 -27.15 -3.53
N ILE A 693 18.58 -28.02 -4.49
CA ILE A 693 18.94 -29.44 -4.45
C ILE A 693 20.47 -29.59 -4.36
N ARG A 694 21.23 -28.88 -5.18
CA ARG A 694 22.71 -28.91 -5.13
C ARG A 694 23.28 -28.42 -3.80
N ASP A 695 22.70 -27.33 -3.26
CA ASP A 695 23.21 -26.69 -2.05
C ASP A 695 22.80 -27.41 -0.76
N SER A 696 21.60 -27.99 -0.72
CA SER A 696 20.99 -28.57 0.48
C SER A 696 20.96 -30.11 0.47
N HIS A 697 21.02 -30.76 -0.71
CA HIS A 697 20.92 -32.21 -0.89
C HIS A 697 22.02 -32.71 -1.85
N PRO A 698 23.32 -32.52 -1.54
CA PRO A 698 24.39 -32.88 -2.44
C PRO A 698 24.51 -34.36 -2.74
N GLU A 699 23.95 -35.22 -1.88
CA GLU A 699 23.95 -36.68 -2.07
C GLU A 699 22.94 -37.14 -3.14
N GLU A 700 21.82 -36.42 -3.36
CA GLU A 700 20.86 -36.69 -4.42
C GLU A 700 21.29 -36.17 -5.80
N ALA A 701 22.19 -35.21 -5.83
CA ALA A 701 22.73 -34.63 -7.07
C ALA A 701 23.69 -35.55 -7.83
N SER A 702 24.10 -36.69 -7.21
CA SER A 702 25.07 -37.61 -7.81
C SER A 702 24.47 -38.81 -8.58
N HIS A 703 23.15 -38.98 -8.58
CA HIS A 703 22.46 -40.02 -9.36
C HIS A 703 21.63 -39.42 -10.50
N ASP A 704 22.13 -39.65 -11.70
CA ASP A 704 21.46 -39.50 -13.00
C ASP A 704 20.93 -38.11 -13.40
N ARG A 705 21.84 -37.34 -13.96
CA ARG A 705 21.60 -36.49 -15.16
C ARG A 705 22.89 -35.80 -15.56
N GLU A 706 23.42 -36.10 -16.75
CA GLU A 706 24.33 -35.20 -17.44
C GLU A 706 23.63 -33.83 -17.59
N PHE A 707 24.06 -32.88 -16.80
CA PHE A 707 23.58 -31.49 -16.95
C PHE A 707 24.28 -30.88 -18.16
N PRO A 708 23.55 -30.16 -19.02
CA PRO A 708 24.16 -29.47 -20.15
C PRO A 708 25.27 -28.54 -19.64
N THR A 709 26.46 -28.70 -20.21
CA THR A 709 27.57 -27.81 -19.92
C THR A 709 27.27 -26.40 -20.42
N ASN A 710 27.97 -25.40 -19.91
CA ASN A 710 27.83 -24.00 -20.35
C ASN A 710 27.96 -23.82 -21.87
N GLU A 711 28.59 -24.76 -22.56
CA GLU A 711 28.68 -24.79 -24.04
C GLU A 711 27.35 -25.22 -24.68
N ASP A 712 26.59 -26.10 -24.07
CA ASP A 712 25.28 -26.55 -24.59
C ASP A 712 24.20 -25.47 -24.43
N VAL A 713 24.25 -24.69 -23.33
CA VAL A 713 23.36 -23.53 -23.11
C VAL A 713 23.73 -22.40 -24.10
N ALA A 714 25.02 -22.18 -24.35
CA ALA A 714 25.47 -21.19 -25.32
C ALA A 714 25.19 -21.61 -26.79
N ARG A 715 25.07 -22.92 -27.05
CA ARG A 715 24.63 -23.48 -28.34
C ARG A 715 23.12 -23.35 -28.55
N SER A 716 22.32 -23.59 -27.53
CA SER A 716 20.87 -23.41 -27.55
C SER A 716 20.48 -21.95 -27.78
N MET A 717 21.23 -21.01 -27.16
CA MET A 717 20.98 -19.55 -27.38
C MET A 717 21.47 -19.04 -28.73
N ARG A 718 22.32 -19.78 -29.47
CA ARG A 718 22.75 -19.43 -30.82
C ARG A 718 21.90 -20.02 -31.93
N ASN A 719 21.06 -21.00 -31.65
CA ASN A 719 20.19 -21.63 -32.63
C ASN A 719 18.80 -20.98 -32.77
N ASP A 720 18.44 -20.02 -31.91
CA ASP A 720 17.17 -19.29 -31.98
C ASP A 720 17.22 -18.04 -32.88
N THR A 721 18.29 -17.84 -33.60
CA THR A 721 18.42 -16.77 -34.58
C THR A 721 18.96 -17.31 -35.90
N VAL A 722 18.22 -18.06 -36.66
CA VAL A 722 18.30 -18.11 -38.15
C VAL A 722 17.23 -19.02 -38.74
N THR A 723 16.38 -18.39 -39.55
CA THR A 723 15.68 -18.77 -40.76
C THR A 723 14.43 -19.67 -40.74
N GLU A 724 13.37 -19.00 -41.16
CA GLU A 724 12.29 -19.53 -42.02
C GLU A 724 12.89 -20.18 -43.27
N GLU A 725 12.34 -21.31 -43.68
CA GLU A 725 11.80 -21.63 -45.00
C GLU A 725 11.47 -23.14 -45.11
N ALA A 726 10.16 -23.33 -45.31
CA ALA A 726 9.51 -24.32 -46.14
C ALA A 726 10.04 -25.78 -46.26
N THR A 727 9.25 -26.75 -45.92
CA THR A 727 8.52 -27.52 -46.93
C THR A 727 7.60 -28.58 -46.32
N VAL A 728 6.45 -28.68 -46.88
CA VAL A 728 5.33 -29.59 -46.65
C VAL A 728 5.74 -31.05 -46.94
N ALA A 729 5.40 -31.96 -46.01
CA ALA A 729 5.10 -33.33 -46.34
C ALA A 729 4.04 -33.88 -45.40
N LEU A 730 2.94 -34.24 -45.96
CA LEU A 730 1.81 -34.98 -45.39
C LEU A 730 2.24 -36.38 -45.02
N GLU A 731 1.99 -36.85 -43.80
CA GLU A 731 1.81 -38.26 -43.53
C GLU A 731 0.65 -38.44 -42.55
N GLU A 732 -0.15 -39.44 -42.90
CA GLU A 732 -1.48 -39.74 -42.36
C GLU A 732 -1.45 -40.30 -40.92
N ALA A 733 -2.47 -39.97 -40.13
CA ALA A 733 -2.77 -40.52 -38.84
C ALA A 733 -3.50 -41.87 -38.91
N PRO A 734 -3.22 -42.86 -38.06
CA PRO A 734 -4.08 -44.03 -37.90
C PRO A 734 -5.25 -43.77 -36.92
N PRO A 735 -6.36 -44.53 -37.09
CA PRO A 735 -7.66 -44.24 -36.46
C PRO A 735 -7.74 -44.69 -34.98
N PRO A 736 -8.72 -44.16 -34.25
CA PRO A 736 -8.88 -44.40 -32.82
C PRO A 736 -9.52 -45.74 -32.51
N GLN A 737 -9.07 -46.36 -31.40
CA GLN A 737 -9.70 -47.53 -30.81
C GLN A 737 -10.68 -47.15 -29.69
N PRO A 738 -11.74 -47.94 -29.47
CA PRO A 738 -12.91 -47.56 -28.68
C PRO A 738 -12.74 -47.75 -27.16
N GLU A 739 -13.49 -46.94 -26.44
CA GLU A 739 -13.65 -46.98 -24.99
C GLU A 739 -14.38 -48.25 -24.52
N PRO A 740 -14.10 -48.82 -23.35
CA PRO A 740 -14.92 -49.82 -22.71
C PRO A 740 -15.96 -49.22 -21.77
N GLU A 741 -17.17 -49.72 -21.87
CA GLU A 741 -18.33 -49.44 -21.03
C GLU A 741 -18.18 -49.95 -19.60
N PRO A 742 -18.95 -49.42 -18.62
CA PRO A 742 -18.86 -49.81 -17.23
C PRO A 742 -19.64 -51.09 -16.89
N PRO A 743 -19.23 -51.90 -15.94
CA PRO A 743 -20.01 -53.04 -15.47
C PRO A 743 -20.97 -52.67 -14.36
N SER A 744 -22.13 -53.30 -14.45
CA SER A 744 -23.33 -53.27 -13.65
C SER A 744 -23.14 -53.87 -12.23
N GLU A 745 -24.08 -53.41 -11.40
CA GLU A 745 -24.35 -53.84 -10.03
C GLU A 745 -24.48 -55.38 -9.84
N SER A 746 -24.00 -55.88 -8.70
CA SER A 746 -24.67 -57.01 -8.03
C SER A 746 -24.30 -57.03 -6.54
N ASP A 747 -25.38 -57.23 -5.79
CA ASP A 747 -25.54 -57.42 -4.37
C ASP A 747 -24.62 -58.50 -3.74
N SER A 748 -24.26 -58.29 -2.47
CA SER A 748 -24.65 -59.22 -1.38
C SER A 748 -24.00 -58.86 -0.03
N ASP A 749 -24.83 -58.65 0.91
CA ASP A 749 -24.92 -59.14 2.31
C ASP A 749 -23.63 -59.47 3.12
N SER A 750 -23.52 -58.97 4.28
CA SER A 750 -23.98 -59.47 5.59
C SER A 750 -23.22 -58.88 6.79
N ASP A 751 -23.99 -58.46 7.73
CA ASP A 751 -23.94 -58.70 9.17
C ASP A 751 -22.64 -58.44 9.95
N SER A 752 -22.67 -57.72 11.07
CA SER A 752 -23.46 -57.85 12.29
C SER A 752 -23.01 -56.83 13.36
N VAL A 753 -23.97 -56.14 13.98
CA VAL A 753 -24.37 -56.28 15.39
C VAL A 753 -23.44 -55.62 16.42
N LEU A 754 -23.84 -54.75 17.29
CA LEU A 754 -24.86 -54.49 18.28
C LEU A 754 -24.67 -53.06 18.87
N GLU A 755 -25.70 -52.27 18.88
CA GLU A 755 -26.66 -52.01 19.97
C GLU A 755 -26.09 -51.45 21.29
N LEU A 756 -26.51 -50.26 21.71
CA LEU A 756 -27.57 -49.91 22.69
C LEU A 756 -27.60 -48.38 22.83
N ALA A 757 -28.52 -47.70 22.38
CA ALA A 757 -29.88 -47.39 22.78
C ALA A 757 -30.05 -46.58 24.12
N ARG A 758 -30.85 -45.50 23.98
CA ARG A 758 -31.81 -44.86 24.88
C ARG A 758 -31.26 -43.78 25.78
N GLU A 759 -31.91 -42.70 25.93
CA GLU A 759 -33.17 -41.97 25.72
C GLU A 759 -33.02 -40.57 26.31
N ALA A 760 -33.35 -39.65 25.67
CA ALA A 760 -34.53 -38.76 25.58
C ALA A 760 -34.47 -37.49 26.44
N GLN A 761 -34.85 -36.45 25.77
CA GLN A 761 -35.63 -35.28 26.15
C GLN A 761 -34.97 -33.92 26.05
N HIS A 762 -35.43 -33.19 25.08
CA HIS A 762 -35.42 -31.73 24.92
C HIS A 762 -36.19 -31.00 26.05
N PRO A 763 -36.12 -29.65 26.23
CA PRO A 763 -35.51 -28.63 25.33
C PRO A 763 -34.81 -27.47 26.09
N SER A 764 -33.97 -26.75 25.42
CA SER A 764 -33.95 -25.29 25.32
C SER A 764 -32.67 -24.72 24.73
N ARG A 765 -32.84 -23.83 23.80
CA ARG A 765 -31.93 -22.85 23.21
C ARG A 765 -30.53 -22.76 23.82
N SER A 766 -29.51 -23.16 23.07
CA SER A 766 -28.18 -22.57 23.18
C SER A 766 -27.41 -22.65 21.86
N ARG A 767 -26.78 -21.54 21.52
CA ARG A 767 -25.96 -21.26 20.36
C ARG A 767 -24.91 -22.34 20.11
N LYS A 768 -24.90 -22.95 18.93
CA LYS A 768 -23.80 -23.81 18.49
C LYS A 768 -22.55 -22.97 18.31
N TRP A 769 -21.59 -23.14 19.19
CA TRP A 769 -20.22 -22.68 19.09
C TRP A 769 -19.44 -23.68 18.25
N ALA A 770 -18.51 -23.16 17.39
CA ALA A 770 -17.50 -23.95 16.74
C ALA A 770 -16.70 -24.72 17.81
N GLU A 771 -16.27 -25.93 17.51
CA GLU A 771 -15.44 -26.78 18.39
C GLU A 771 -14.24 -25.99 18.91
N VAL A 772 -14.36 -25.54 20.15
CA VAL A 772 -13.28 -24.94 20.90
C VAL A 772 -12.39 -26.09 21.37
N ARG A 773 -11.18 -26.20 20.86
CA ARG A 773 -10.18 -27.14 21.39
C ARG A 773 -9.93 -26.80 22.85
N GLU A 774 -10.40 -27.68 23.74
CA GLU A 774 -10.19 -27.56 25.18
C GLU A 774 -8.85 -28.21 25.58
N PHE A 775 -8.05 -27.46 26.32
CA PHE A 775 -6.79 -27.92 26.88
C PHE A 775 -6.98 -28.20 28.37
N LYS A 776 -7.04 -29.47 28.76
CA LYS A 776 -7.20 -29.92 30.14
C LYS A 776 -5.85 -30.01 30.84
N CYS A 777 -5.75 -29.45 32.02
CA CYS A 777 -4.53 -29.53 32.81
C CYS A 777 -4.34 -30.96 33.37
N PRO A 778 -3.14 -31.61 33.21
CA PRO A 778 -2.91 -32.91 33.75
C PRO A 778 -2.76 -32.90 35.27
N HIS A 779 -2.53 -31.77 35.90
CA HIS A 779 -2.25 -31.64 37.34
C HIS A 779 -3.42 -31.05 38.14
N CYS A 780 -4.49 -30.57 37.50
CA CYS A 780 -5.68 -30.05 38.18
C CYS A 780 -6.88 -29.98 37.22
N PRO A 781 -8.13 -29.89 37.75
CA PRO A 781 -9.33 -29.97 36.92
C PRO A 781 -9.62 -28.73 36.04
N LYS A 782 -8.67 -27.82 35.85
CA LYS A 782 -8.85 -26.61 35.05
C LYS A 782 -8.72 -26.89 33.56
N VAL A 783 -9.64 -26.31 32.79
CA VAL A 783 -9.70 -26.39 31.33
C VAL A 783 -9.52 -25.00 30.71
N TYR A 784 -8.76 -24.91 29.63
CA TYR A 784 -8.46 -23.66 28.96
C TYR A 784 -8.83 -23.76 27.48
N THR A 785 -9.43 -22.71 26.97
CA THR A 785 -9.81 -22.59 25.55
C THR A 785 -8.68 -22.05 24.66
N LYS A 786 -7.64 -21.47 25.26
CA LYS A 786 -6.47 -20.93 24.54
C LYS A 786 -5.19 -21.63 24.99
N ARG A 787 -4.42 -22.16 24.03
CA ARG A 787 -3.17 -22.88 24.27
C ARG A 787 -2.17 -22.04 25.09
N PHE A 788 -2.07 -20.74 24.85
CA PHE A 788 -1.20 -19.83 25.61
C PHE A 788 -1.56 -19.79 27.10
N ASN A 789 -2.86 -19.70 27.44
CA ASN A 789 -3.32 -19.70 28.83
C ASN A 789 -3.07 -21.04 29.49
N PHE A 790 -3.19 -22.14 28.75
CA PHE A 790 -2.89 -23.49 29.21
C PHE A 790 -1.40 -23.67 29.52
N THR A 791 -0.49 -23.30 28.60
CA THR A 791 0.95 -23.38 28.81
C THR A 791 1.40 -22.52 30.00
N SER A 792 0.85 -21.31 30.09
CA SER A 792 1.11 -20.42 31.22
C SER A 792 0.55 -20.93 32.54
N HIS A 793 -0.52 -21.73 32.53
CA HIS A 793 -1.05 -22.40 33.70
C HIS A 793 -0.19 -23.62 34.10
N LEU A 794 0.29 -24.41 33.14
CA LEU A 794 1.21 -25.54 33.44
C LEU A 794 2.45 -25.06 34.20
N GLN A 795 3.02 -23.92 33.86
CA GLN A 795 4.13 -23.28 34.60
C GLN A 795 3.79 -22.93 36.06
N SER A 796 2.53 -22.83 36.45
CA SER A 796 2.13 -22.57 37.81
C SER A 796 2.17 -23.84 38.68
N HIS A 797 2.30 -25.05 38.12
CA HIS A 797 2.45 -26.30 38.82
C HIS A 797 3.94 -26.70 39.03
N THR A 798 4.87 -25.99 38.39
CA THR A 798 6.30 -26.14 38.65
C THR A 798 6.71 -25.14 39.72
N ASP A 799 7.50 -25.54 40.69
CA ASP A 799 8.04 -24.67 41.74
C ASP A 799 9.11 -23.68 41.22
N GLU A 800 9.40 -23.74 39.95
CA GLU A 800 10.36 -22.85 39.28
C GLU A 800 9.78 -21.42 39.16
N ARG A 801 10.45 -20.45 39.75
CA ARG A 801 10.16 -19.03 39.67
C ARG A 801 11.29 -18.29 38.99
N PRO A 802 11.42 -18.40 37.67
CA PRO A 802 12.57 -17.92 36.92
C PRO A 802 12.67 -16.38 36.82
N PHE A 803 11.69 -15.66 37.36
CA PHE A 803 11.63 -14.20 37.25
C PHE A 803 11.78 -13.52 38.63
N PRO A 804 13.02 -13.30 39.13
CA PRO A 804 13.25 -12.61 40.42
C PRO A 804 13.07 -11.09 40.25
N CYS A 805 12.58 -10.46 41.31
CA CYS A 805 12.55 -9.01 41.40
C CYS A 805 13.92 -8.48 41.84
N HIS A 806 14.48 -7.51 41.09
CA HIS A 806 15.78 -6.91 41.45
C HIS A 806 15.74 -5.96 42.66
N GLN A 807 14.54 -5.58 43.12
CA GLN A 807 14.33 -4.63 44.18
C GLN A 807 13.83 -5.27 45.48
N CYS A 808 13.45 -6.56 45.46
CA CYS A 808 13.08 -7.30 46.66
C CYS A 808 13.25 -8.81 46.45
N THR A 809 13.12 -9.60 47.51
CA THR A 809 13.36 -11.05 47.55
C THR A 809 12.27 -11.91 46.82
N LYS A 810 11.27 -11.30 46.17
CA LYS A 810 10.16 -12.02 45.54
C LYS A 810 10.53 -12.48 44.15
N SER A 811 10.22 -13.73 43.84
CA SER A 811 10.35 -14.33 42.49
C SER A 811 8.99 -14.76 41.98
N PHE A 812 8.80 -14.75 40.66
CA PHE A 812 7.53 -15.00 40.00
C PHE A 812 7.66 -16.10 38.94
N ALA A 813 6.58 -16.89 38.80
CA ALA A 813 6.52 -17.91 37.78
C ALA A 813 6.30 -17.34 36.36
N ARG A 814 5.88 -16.06 36.26
CA ARG A 814 5.58 -15.41 34.98
C ARG A 814 6.21 -14.02 34.91
N HIS A 815 6.76 -13.69 33.74
CA HIS A 815 7.32 -12.35 33.48
C HIS A 815 6.29 -11.22 33.66
N GLY A 816 5.02 -11.44 33.24
CA GLY A 816 3.94 -10.47 33.43
C GLY A 816 3.62 -10.17 34.91
N ASP A 817 3.78 -11.17 35.80
CA ASP A 817 3.58 -10.98 37.25
C ASP A 817 4.77 -10.23 37.87
N LEU A 818 6.00 -10.47 37.40
CA LEU A 818 7.17 -9.67 37.79
C LEU A 818 7.00 -8.20 37.34
N THR A 819 6.67 -7.96 36.07
CA THR A 819 6.45 -6.58 35.54
C THR A 819 5.34 -5.86 36.31
N ARG A 820 4.27 -6.58 36.65
CA ARG A 820 3.18 -6.04 37.48
C ARG A 820 3.63 -5.73 38.89
N HIS A 821 4.48 -6.56 39.48
CA HIS A 821 5.05 -6.37 40.82
C HIS A 821 6.09 -5.22 40.84
N GLN A 822 6.96 -5.11 39.85
CA GLN A 822 7.94 -4.01 39.73
C GLN A 822 7.29 -2.62 39.78
N LYS A 823 6.08 -2.48 39.20
CA LYS A 823 5.29 -1.24 39.31
C LYS A 823 4.89 -0.87 40.75
N THR A 824 4.93 -1.81 41.70
CA THR A 824 4.67 -1.50 43.08
C THR A 824 5.86 -0.84 43.83
N HIS A 825 7.05 -0.90 43.24
CA HIS A 825 8.26 -0.24 43.73
C HIS A 825 8.43 1.19 43.15
N GLN A 826 7.67 1.54 42.12
CA GLN A 826 7.67 2.89 41.55
C GLN A 826 6.86 3.86 42.42
N GLU A 827 7.17 5.17 42.34
CA GLU A 827 6.37 6.19 43.01
C GLU A 827 4.92 6.15 42.57
N LYS A 828 4.02 6.31 43.54
CA LYS A 828 2.57 6.22 43.33
C LYS A 828 2.06 7.46 42.61
N GLN A 829 2.00 7.41 41.28
CA GLN A 829 1.66 8.55 40.42
C GLN A 829 0.15 8.83 40.31
N HIS A 830 -0.69 7.88 40.66
CA HIS A 830 -2.16 7.98 40.49
C HIS A 830 -2.83 8.31 41.80
N VAL A 831 -3.22 9.57 42.01
CA VAL A 831 -3.82 10.04 43.28
C VAL A 831 -5.32 10.25 43.07
N CYS A 832 -6.11 9.80 44.06
CA CYS A 832 -7.56 10.05 44.08
C CYS A 832 -7.81 11.50 44.53
N ARG A 833 -7.65 12.46 43.59
CA ARG A 833 -7.94 13.88 43.80
C ARG A 833 -8.17 14.60 42.49
N GLY A 834 -8.88 15.69 42.55
CA GLY A 834 -9.04 16.62 41.44
C GLY A 834 -9.61 17.96 41.93
N VAL A 835 -9.77 18.91 41.00
CA VAL A 835 -10.32 20.22 41.29
C VAL A 835 -11.56 20.42 40.41
N LEU A 836 -12.66 20.85 40.98
CA LEU A 836 -13.88 21.25 40.29
C LEU A 836 -13.73 22.67 39.72
N ARG A 837 -14.57 23.10 38.81
CA ARG A 837 -14.53 24.43 38.20
C ARG A 837 -14.73 25.56 39.19
N ASN A 838 -15.43 25.32 40.29
CA ASN A 838 -15.61 26.26 41.39
C ASN A 838 -14.43 26.34 42.34
N GLY A 839 -13.30 25.67 42.01
CA GLY A 839 -12.08 25.64 42.86
C GLY A 839 -12.13 24.66 44.02
N ALA A 840 -13.24 23.97 44.29
CA ALA A 840 -13.34 22.96 45.32
C ALA A 840 -12.59 21.67 44.93
N THR A 841 -11.93 21.03 45.90
CA THR A 841 -11.22 19.76 45.65
C THR A 841 -12.10 18.57 45.97
N TRP A 842 -11.92 17.50 45.18
CA TRP A 842 -12.59 16.22 45.38
C TRP A 842 -11.58 15.06 45.51
N GLY A 843 -12.00 13.97 46.14
CA GLY A 843 -11.22 12.77 46.30
C GLY A 843 -10.62 12.63 47.72
N CYS A 844 -10.14 11.43 48.08
CA CYS A 844 -9.61 11.11 49.39
C CYS A 844 -8.09 11.28 49.54
N GLY A 845 -7.37 11.74 48.50
CA GLY A 845 -5.91 11.91 48.51
C GLY A 845 -5.11 10.59 48.48
N LYS A 846 -5.72 9.40 48.46
CA LYS A 846 -4.99 8.13 48.39
C LYS A 846 -4.24 8.00 47.09
N ALA A 847 -2.96 7.64 47.14
CA ALA A 847 -2.10 7.43 46.01
C ALA A 847 -1.97 5.93 45.66
N PHE A 848 -2.05 5.62 44.37
CA PHE A 848 -2.01 4.27 43.82
C PHE A 848 -0.87 4.14 42.81
N GLY A 849 -0.17 3.02 42.82
CA GLY A 849 0.93 2.76 41.87
C GLY A 849 0.45 2.46 40.44
N ARG A 850 -0.88 2.28 40.22
CA ARG A 850 -1.45 1.89 38.92
C ARG A 850 -2.81 2.54 38.69
N ALA A 851 -3.10 2.91 37.44
CA ALA A 851 -4.36 3.51 37.03
C ALA A 851 -5.55 2.58 37.22
N ASP A 852 -5.38 1.26 37.03
CA ASP A 852 -6.47 0.28 37.20
C ASP A 852 -6.83 0.09 38.68
N THR A 853 -5.87 0.19 39.62
CA THR A 853 -6.18 0.19 41.05
C THR A 853 -6.90 1.46 41.50
N LEU A 854 -6.59 2.62 40.91
CA LEU A 854 -7.38 3.83 41.13
C LEU A 854 -8.82 3.68 40.57
N LYS A 855 -8.96 3.10 39.39
CA LYS A 855 -10.30 2.79 38.81
C LYS A 855 -11.08 1.80 39.68
N THR A 856 -10.41 0.81 40.27
CA THR A 856 -11.03 -0.15 41.19
C THR A 856 -11.45 0.54 42.48
N HIS A 857 -10.62 1.47 43.00
CA HIS A 857 -10.99 2.31 44.14
C HIS A 857 -12.24 3.13 43.81
N HIS A 858 -12.34 3.80 42.68
CA HIS A 858 -13.52 4.56 42.27
C HIS A 858 -14.79 3.69 42.10
N LYS A 859 -14.67 2.40 41.87
CA LYS A 859 -15.79 1.44 41.83
C LYS A 859 -16.23 0.95 43.21
N SER A 860 -15.40 1.08 44.21
CA SER A 860 -15.74 0.71 45.59
C SER A 860 -16.69 1.76 46.21
N GLU A 861 -17.48 1.37 47.17
CA GLU A 861 -18.42 2.26 47.88
C GLU A 861 -17.77 3.52 48.44
N ALA A 862 -16.60 3.38 49.03
CA ALA A 862 -15.78 4.52 49.53
C ALA A 862 -15.27 5.39 48.37
N GLY A 863 -14.90 4.80 47.25
CA GLY A 863 -14.38 5.51 46.07
C GLY A 863 -15.45 6.21 45.26
N GLN A 864 -16.68 5.67 45.22
CA GLN A 864 -17.85 6.35 44.63
C GLN A 864 -18.17 7.65 45.38
N ARG A 865 -18.05 7.68 46.70
CA ARG A 865 -18.17 8.92 47.46
C ARG A 865 -17.08 9.94 47.11
N CYS A 866 -15.88 9.50 46.77
CA CYS A 866 -14.79 10.39 46.37
C CYS A 866 -15.05 11.03 44.98
N ILE A 867 -15.62 10.32 44.00
CA ILE A 867 -15.80 10.79 42.64
C ILE A 867 -17.17 11.48 42.43
N LEU A 868 -18.10 11.31 43.33
CA LEU A 868 -19.47 11.85 43.26
C LEU A 868 -19.53 13.35 42.93
N PRO A 869 -18.72 14.26 43.52
CA PRO A 869 -18.73 15.68 43.18
C PRO A 869 -18.35 15.95 41.72
N PHE A 870 -17.40 15.19 41.18
CA PHE A 870 -16.98 15.30 39.79
C PHE A 870 -18.05 14.78 38.81
N GLU A 871 -18.71 13.68 39.12
CA GLU A 871 -19.82 13.13 38.32
C GLU A 871 -21.04 14.05 38.30
N GLN A 872 -21.33 14.70 39.45
CA GLN A 872 -22.40 15.70 39.51
C GLN A 872 -22.09 16.96 38.68
N GLU A 873 -20.84 17.43 38.67
CA GLU A 873 -20.45 18.55 37.82
C GLU A 873 -20.56 18.19 36.34
N LYS A 874 -20.11 16.99 35.95
CA LYS A 874 -20.20 16.48 34.59
C LYS A 874 -21.65 16.34 34.13
N SER A 875 -22.53 15.82 34.96
CA SER A 875 -23.94 15.69 34.63
C SER A 875 -24.63 17.05 34.44
N ARG A 876 -24.23 18.09 35.20
CA ARG A 876 -24.70 19.46 35.00
C ARG A 876 -24.26 20.06 33.66
N ASP A 877 -23.02 19.77 33.24
CA ASP A 877 -22.49 20.21 31.95
C ASP A 877 -23.23 19.59 30.76
N ASP A 878 -23.57 18.30 30.87
CA ASP A 878 -24.32 17.59 29.83
C ASP A 878 -25.77 18.07 29.72
N ILE A 879 -26.40 18.42 30.85
CA ILE A 879 -27.76 19.05 30.87
C ILE A 879 -27.70 20.46 30.29
N SER A 880 -26.64 21.25 30.59
CA SER A 880 -26.50 22.62 30.06
C SER A 880 -26.25 22.64 28.56
N LYS A 881 -25.49 21.70 28.02
CA LYS A 881 -25.28 21.52 26.57
C LYS A 881 -26.56 21.12 25.84
N ASN A 882 -27.37 20.27 26.45
CA ASN A 882 -28.66 19.87 25.87
C ASN A 882 -29.69 21.02 25.92
N LEU A 883 -29.65 21.89 26.93
CA LEU A 883 -30.52 23.07 27.02
C LEU A 883 -30.10 24.18 26.04
N VAL A 884 -28.84 24.36 25.78
CA VAL A 884 -28.33 25.31 24.75
C VAL A 884 -28.69 24.82 23.33
N GLY A 885 -28.67 23.49 23.11
CA GLY A 885 -29.16 22.89 21.86
C GLY A 885 -30.64 23.10 21.62
N LEU A 886 -31.47 23.04 22.66
CA LEU A 886 -32.91 23.29 22.57
C LEU A 886 -33.28 24.78 22.47
N ALA A 887 -32.46 25.68 23.01
CA ALA A 887 -32.66 27.13 22.86
C ALA A 887 -32.37 27.63 21.44
N ASN A 888 -31.38 27.02 20.75
CA ASN A 888 -31.07 27.34 19.36
C ASN A 888 -32.09 26.79 18.35
N LEU A 889 -32.91 25.79 18.73
CA LEU A 889 -34.01 25.30 17.90
C LEU A 889 -35.33 26.12 18.03
N LYS A 890 -35.45 26.99 19.04
CA LYS A 890 -36.65 27.87 19.22
C LYS A 890 -36.46 29.25 18.61
N SER A 891 -35.29 29.64 18.12
CA SER A 891 -35.08 30.95 17.47
C SER A 891 -35.25 30.94 15.93
N PHE A 892 -35.65 29.81 15.33
CA PHE A 892 -35.90 29.69 13.88
C PHE A 892 -37.41 29.56 13.51
N SER A 893 -38.34 29.84 14.42
CA SER A 893 -39.76 29.73 14.13
C SER A 893 -40.58 30.98 14.38
N THR A 894 -39.99 32.18 14.29
CA THR A 894 -40.72 33.43 14.16
C THR A 894 -39.83 34.46 13.44
N GLY A 895 -40.04 34.61 12.12
CA GLY A 895 -39.47 35.68 11.32
C GLY A 895 -39.62 35.38 9.84
#